data_aa549ae916384fb9eb46c56b819dbb76
#
_entry.id   aa549ae916384fb9eb46c56b819dbb76
#
_cell.length_a   1.000
_cell.length_b   1.000
_cell.length_c   1.000
_cell.angle_alpha   90.00
_cell.angle_beta   90.00
_cell.angle_gamma   90.00
#
_symmetry.space_group_name_H-M   'P 1'
#
loop_
_entity.id
_entity.type
_entity.pdbx_description
1 polymer ?
#
loop_
_entity_poly.entity_id
_entity_poly.type
_entity_poly.pdbx_seq_one_letter_code
_entity_poly.pdbx_strand_id
1 'polypeptide(L)'
;MSADQIRVHPRSSAAALLVGIAGTILYYSTQFLSGFDKFFGDRGDARGIVYACEHWYQSILGKASLLNPGIFYPTKRTLAYTDLLFGIATPYSFFRALGFGMFTATEITIILLTFLAYCVAFVLLYRTLNFGLIPSCAGAMFFAFSSPKFNQLIHLQLQYVLLLPLIFALVITLAKQVETITDRKAAWLLSLAAVCLNVQFATTFYYAWYFVFWLILFLLVALVFRGSRSFIITNLWKFRRAVIVGVAVFAAGFIPILLVYLPTVRTGIWYDLDFVLGMVPDWRSLLSMGDGNFVWGWFYKRIAGDPRPELWTELMVGIGLIPSLVWIAFTVASYWLIRKGRRAASAPELGLLFLGVMMLASTITIVLGVKVGGHSLWPYVYKYFPGGGAIRAVSRYVIFLTLPMSIAFAYGLQKALQFATGKQRLTAAVLLVAAFGVFEQFGVPKVVGTGFSKSVEETYLKAMAAKLPTDCTAFYVAPGPNAKYSTAEYQYDAMMISSVSRVKTVNASSSQFPQNWPLYWVKNPDYESNVQAWIHAQKITGKVCRLELSPEVETFDPKLPSPIDDSEFFVRQLYRDFAGEEPDAQVIASQVNKIKNCRPNDERCERAHVALNIFLGTGFYERGFFILRAYQSSCGRMPRYEEFMDALRRFDEFKKSQMSPERIESDEMMRLGNRCFVILHYFGYLRRDPDPAGVDSWTAALDRSGVATEVTEGFITSLEYRQRFRN
;
A
#
# COMPACT_ATOMS: atom_id res chain seq x y z
N MET A 1 10.56 43.58 -1.85
CA MET A 1 11.14 42.48 -1.07
C MET A 1 12.50 42.16 -1.66
N SER A 2 13.57 42.35 -0.89
CA SER A 2 14.96 42.16 -1.35
C SER A 2 15.24 40.67 -1.65
N ALA A 3 16.19 40.43 -2.57
CA ALA A 3 16.61 39.09 -3.01
C ALA A 3 17.12 38.17 -1.86
N ASP A 4 17.37 38.71 -0.68
CA ASP A 4 17.88 37.99 0.49
C ASP A 4 16.84 37.15 1.25
N GLN A 5 15.55 37.28 0.96
CA GLN A 5 14.49 36.45 1.60
C GLN A 5 14.29 35.05 0.96
N ILE A 6 15.07 34.68 -0.07
CA ILE A 6 14.92 33.41 -0.80
C ILE A 6 15.84 32.32 -0.25
N ARG A 7 16.75 32.62 0.65
CA ARG A 7 17.62 31.60 1.27
C ARG A 7 16.82 30.79 2.31
N VAL A 8 16.44 29.56 1.95
CA VAL A 8 15.96 28.57 2.91
C VAL A 8 17.08 28.35 3.93
N HIS A 9 16.80 28.69 5.18
CA HIS A 9 17.74 28.35 6.25
C HIS A 9 17.91 26.83 6.27
N PRO A 10 19.11 26.26 6.13
CA PRO A 10 19.32 24.80 6.06
C PRO A 10 18.66 24.07 7.25
N ARG A 11 18.62 24.70 8.43
CA ARG A 11 17.92 24.16 9.61
C ARG A 11 16.41 23.99 9.42
N SER A 12 15.74 24.90 8.71
CA SER A 12 14.28 24.79 8.45
C SER A 12 13.95 23.65 7.49
N SER A 13 14.81 23.42 6.49
CA SER A 13 14.66 22.28 5.57
C SER A 13 14.89 20.95 6.27
N ALA A 14 15.92 20.87 7.11
CA ALA A 14 16.20 19.66 7.88
C ALA A 14 15.04 19.32 8.85
N ALA A 15 14.52 20.31 9.57
CA ALA A 15 13.36 20.12 10.45
C ALA A 15 12.12 19.64 9.67
N ALA A 16 11.82 20.21 8.51
CA ALA A 16 10.71 19.79 7.67
C ALA A 16 10.90 18.35 7.17
N LEU A 17 12.10 17.96 6.75
CA LEU A 17 12.40 16.59 6.32
C LEU A 17 12.21 15.60 7.47
N LEU A 18 12.68 15.90 8.68
CA LEU A 18 12.48 15.04 9.85
C LEU A 18 10.99 14.86 10.17
N VAL A 19 10.19 15.93 10.10
CA VAL A 19 8.73 15.84 10.26
C VAL A 19 8.11 14.94 9.20
N GLY A 20 8.52 15.06 7.93
CA GLY A 20 8.04 14.20 6.85
C GLY A 20 8.41 12.73 7.04
N ILE A 21 9.65 12.45 7.47
CA ILE A 21 10.11 11.08 7.79
C ILE A 21 9.28 10.50 8.94
N ALA A 22 9.10 11.25 10.02
CA ALA A 22 8.27 10.81 11.16
C ALA A 22 6.81 10.53 10.73
N GLY A 23 6.22 11.40 9.91
CA GLY A 23 4.89 11.18 9.33
C GLY A 23 4.81 9.92 8.47
N THR A 24 5.84 9.67 7.66
CA THR A 24 5.92 8.47 6.82
C THR A 24 6.00 7.20 7.65
N ILE A 25 6.83 7.18 8.70
CA ILE A 25 6.96 6.04 9.62
C ILE A 25 5.63 5.78 10.34
N LEU A 26 4.97 6.82 10.84
CA LEU A 26 3.67 6.68 11.51
C LEU A 26 2.58 6.18 10.54
N TYR A 27 2.54 6.70 9.32
CA TYR A 27 1.55 6.33 8.31
C TYR A 27 1.68 4.88 7.85
N TYR A 28 2.92 4.39 7.73
CA TYR A 28 3.24 3.02 7.33
C TYR A 28 3.76 2.18 8.52
N SER A 29 3.30 2.48 9.73
CA SER A 29 3.79 1.82 10.96
C SER A 29 3.68 0.29 10.92
N THR A 30 2.64 -0.26 10.29
CA THR A 30 2.48 -1.71 10.11
C THR A 30 3.65 -2.34 9.35
N GLN A 31 4.11 -1.69 8.27
CA GLN A 31 5.23 -2.15 7.46
C GLN A 31 6.55 -2.06 8.23
N PHE A 32 6.80 -0.91 8.89
CA PHE A 32 8.01 -0.72 9.69
C PHE A 32 8.09 -1.68 10.88
N LEU A 33 6.99 -1.87 11.62
CA LEU A 33 6.94 -2.76 12.79
C LEU A 33 7.03 -4.25 12.43
N SER A 34 6.62 -4.64 11.22
CA SER A 34 6.75 -6.01 10.73
C SER A 34 8.11 -6.30 10.07
N GLY A 35 9.08 -5.38 10.14
CA GLY A 35 10.34 -5.51 9.40
C GLY A 35 10.13 -5.59 7.89
N PHE A 36 9.09 -4.94 7.37
CA PHE A 36 8.69 -4.96 5.96
C PHE A 36 8.23 -6.34 5.43
N ASP A 37 7.81 -7.27 6.28
CA ASP A 37 7.16 -8.49 5.80
C ASP A 37 5.69 -8.26 5.44
N LYS A 38 4.98 -7.40 6.17
CA LYS A 38 3.57 -7.09 5.90
C LYS A 38 3.41 -6.12 4.73
N PHE A 39 2.82 -6.61 3.64
CA PHE A 39 2.45 -5.79 2.50
C PHE A 39 1.15 -5.00 2.76
N PHE A 40 0.87 -3.99 1.95
CA PHE A 40 -0.33 -3.15 2.08
C PHE A 40 -1.61 -3.90 1.73
N GLY A 41 -2.71 -3.49 2.38
CA GLY A 41 -4.05 -3.89 1.98
C GLY A 41 -4.35 -5.37 2.13
N ASP A 42 -5.12 -5.89 1.20
CA ASP A 42 -5.58 -7.27 1.15
C ASP A 42 -4.95 -8.06 -0.01
N ARG A 43 -5.32 -9.33 -0.13
CA ARG A 43 -4.95 -10.20 -1.27
C ARG A 43 -5.78 -9.93 -2.54
N GLY A 44 -6.51 -8.83 -2.59
CA GLY A 44 -7.33 -8.36 -3.70
C GLY A 44 -6.65 -7.28 -4.55
N ASP A 45 -7.22 -6.08 -4.52
CA ASP A 45 -6.86 -4.93 -5.37
C ASP A 45 -5.39 -4.52 -5.27
N ALA A 46 -4.77 -4.62 -4.07
CA ALA A 46 -3.37 -4.28 -3.89
C ALA A 46 -2.46 -5.14 -4.79
N ARG A 47 -2.73 -6.46 -4.92
CA ARG A 47 -1.99 -7.35 -5.82
C ARG A 47 -2.22 -7.03 -7.31
N GLY A 48 -3.42 -6.55 -7.67
CA GLY A 48 -3.71 -6.08 -9.02
C GLY A 48 -2.79 -4.95 -9.45
N ILE A 49 -2.46 -4.03 -8.54
CA ILE A 49 -1.51 -2.94 -8.81
C ILE A 49 -0.08 -3.48 -8.93
N VAL A 50 0.34 -4.42 -8.08
CA VAL A 50 1.65 -5.10 -8.21
C VAL A 50 1.76 -5.78 -9.57
N TYR A 51 0.73 -6.53 -9.99
CA TYR A 51 0.67 -7.17 -11.30
C TYR A 51 0.84 -6.17 -12.45
N ALA A 52 0.09 -5.07 -12.44
CA ALA A 52 0.14 -4.07 -13.48
C ALA A 52 1.52 -3.37 -13.55
N CYS A 53 2.14 -3.07 -12.42
CA CYS A 53 3.49 -2.52 -12.36
C CYS A 53 4.55 -3.52 -12.87
N GLU A 54 4.44 -4.81 -12.51
CA GLU A 54 5.33 -5.85 -13.03
C GLU A 54 5.16 -6.03 -14.54
N HIS A 55 3.92 -5.93 -15.06
CA HIS A 55 3.67 -5.95 -16.49
C HIS A 55 4.38 -4.78 -17.21
N TRP A 56 4.35 -3.55 -16.66
CA TRP A 56 5.12 -2.42 -17.18
C TRP A 56 6.62 -2.73 -17.24
N TYR A 57 7.18 -3.25 -16.15
CA TYR A 57 8.60 -3.62 -16.10
C TYR A 57 8.96 -4.64 -17.16
N GLN A 58 8.15 -5.70 -17.32
CA GLN A 58 8.37 -6.71 -18.35
C GLN A 58 8.23 -6.16 -19.78
N SER A 59 7.34 -5.18 -19.96
CA SER A 59 7.18 -4.49 -21.24
C SER A 59 8.40 -3.62 -21.57
N ILE A 60 8.97 -2.93 -20.59
CA ILE A 60 10.20 -2.14 -20.74
C ILE A 60 11.38 -3.05 -21.12
N LEU A 61 11.43 -4.27 -20.57
CA LEU A 61 12.44 -5.27 -20.93
C LEU A 61 12.20 -5.94 -22.29
N GLY A 62 11.15 -5.58 -23.03
CA GLY A 62 10.77 -6.20 -24.30
C GLY A 62 10.22 -7.62 -24.18
N LYS A 63 9.91 -8.10 -22.96
CA LYS A 63 9.43 -9.46 -22.68
C LYS A 63 7.89 -9.58 -22.72
N ALA A 64 7.18 -8.47 -22.81
CA ALA A 64 5.72 -8.42 -22.89
C ALA A 64 5.27 -7.27 -23.79
N SER A 65 4.08 -7.42 -24.41
CA SER A 65 3.44 -6.33 -25.14
C SER A 65 2.71 -5.41 -24.17
N LEU A 66 3.07 -4.12 -24.13
CA LEU A 66 2.52 -3.17 -23.17
C LEU A 66 0.97 -3.18 -23.11
N LEU A 67 0.30 -3.16 -24.25
CA LEU A 67 -1.16 -3.10 -24.30
C LEU A 67 -1.84 -4.44 -23.99
N ASN A 68 -1.11 -5.56 -23.96
CA ASN A 68 -1.64 -6.91 -23.82
C ASN A 68 -1.02 -7.64 -22.63
N PRO A 69 -1.46 -7.39 -21.39
CA PRO A 69 -0.90 -8.00 -20.19
C PRO A 69 -1.01 -9.54 -20.10
N GLY A 70 -1.75 -10.21 -20.98
CA GLY A 70 -1.89 -11.67 -20.96
C GLY A 70 -2.95 -12.19 -20.00
N ILE A 71 -3.81 -11.30 -19.49
CA ILE A 71 -5.00 -11.61 -18.71
C ILE A 71 -6.24 -11.55 -19.60
N PHE A 72 -7.35 -12.18 -19.18
CA PHE A 72 -8.56 -12.33 -20.00
C PHE A 72 -8.25 -12.95 -21.38
N TYR A 73 -7.25 -13.83 -21.42
CA TYR A 73 -6.78 -14.37 -22.70
C TYR A 73 -7.90 -14.99 -23.53
N PRO A 74 -7.99 -14.72 -24.84
CA PRO A 74 -7.03 -14.04 -25.72
C PRO A 74 -7.37 -12.56 -25.99
N THR A 75 -8.19 -11.92 -25.15
CA THR A 75 -8.60 -10.53 -25.30
C THR A 75 -7.38 -9.60 -25.41
N LYS A 76 -7.41 -8.71 -26.39
CA LYS A 76 -6.33 -7.73 -26.61
C LYS A 76 -6.63 -6.40 -25.91
N ARG A 77 -5.58 -5.60 -25.68
CA ARG A 77 -5.66 -4.24 -25.13
C ARG A 77 -6.25 -4.18 -23.72
N THR A 78 -6.10 -5.23 -22.94
CA THR A 78 -6.63 -5.34 -21.58
C THR A 78 -5.94 -4.42 -20.57
N LEU A 79 -4.83 -3.78 -20.93
CA LEU A 79 -4.24 -2.69 -20.13
C LEU A 79 -5.23 -1.52 -19.95
N ALA A 80 -6.11 -1.27 -20.94
CA ALA A 80 -7.13 -0.20 -20.87
C ALA A 80 -8.30 -0.50 -19.93
N TYR A 81 -8.30 -1.66 -19.25
CA TYR A 81 -9.36 -2.04 -18.30
C TYR A 81 -9.10 -1.54 -16.89
N THR A 82 -7.95 -0.92 -16.63
CA THR A 82 -7.56 -0.33 -15.36
C THR A 82 -6.79 0.98 -15.56
N ASP A 83 -6.36 1.64 -14.46
CA ASP A 83 -5.46 2.78 -14.53
C ASP A 83 -4.12 2.39 -15.18
N LEU A 84 -3.53 3.29 -15.97
CA LEU A 84 -2.25 3.02 -16.64
C LEU A 84 -1.05 2.95 -15.68
N LEU A 85 -1.16 3.54 -14.50
CA LEU A 85 -0.15 3.50 -13.42
C LEU A 85 1.24 4.07 -13.78
N PHE A 86 1.37 4.85 -14.84
CA PHE A 86 2.66 5.30 -15.38
C PHE A 86 3.60 5.91 -14.33
N GLY A 87 3.09 6.80 -13.47
CA GLY A 87 3.88 7.48 -12.44
C GLY A 87 4.28 6.58 -11.27
N ILE A 88 3.65 5.41 -11.11
CA ILE A 88 4.01 4.38 -10.12
C ILE A 88 4.91 3.34 -10.76
N ALA A 89 4.55 2.87 -11.96
CA ALA A 89 5.28 1.84 -12.67
C ALA A 89 6.72 2.27 -13.06
N THR A 90 6.94 3.57 -13.29
CA THR A 90 8.27 4.10 -13.61
C THR A 90 9.27 3.92 -12.46
N PRO A 91 9.07 4.46 -11.24
CA PRO A 91 9.97 4.21 -10.11
C PRO A 91 9.96 2.74 -9.67
N TYR A 92 8.84 2.04 -9.77
CA TYR A 92 8.78 0.60 -9.55
C TYR A 92 9.79 -0.15 -10.44
N SER A 93 9.78 0.14 -11.74
CA SER A 93 10.68 -0.51 -12.70
C SER A 93 12.15 -0.26 -12.40
N PHE A 94 12.47 0.93 -11.87
CA PHE A 94 13.81 1.23 -11.37
C PHE A 94 14.22 0.31 -10.22
N PHE A 95 13.36 0.16 -9.18
CA PHE A 95 13.65 -0.73 -8.06
C PHE A 95 13.69 -2.21 -8.48
N ARG A 96 12.84 -2.62 -9.40
CA ARG A 96 12.93 -3.98 -10.00
C ARG A 96 14.25 -4.21 -10.73
N ALA A 97 14.74 -3.23 -11.46
CA ALA A 97 16.04 -3.31 -12.13
C ALA A 97 17.23 -3.40 -11.16
N LEU A 98 17.09 -2.87 -9.94
CA LEU A 98 18.04 -3.03 -8.84
C LEU A 98 17.96 -4.41 -8.15
N GLY A 99 17.04 -5.29 -8.56
CA GLY A 99 16.94 -6.66 -8.05
C GLY A 99 15.92 -6.88 -6.93
N PHE A 100 15.18 -5.84 -6.49
CA PHE A 100 14.12 -6.02 -5.47
C PHE A 100 12.98 -6.91 -5.99
N GLY A 101 12.38 -7.73 -5.12
CA GLY A 101 11.17 -8.50 -5.38
C GLY A 101 9.98 -7.61 -5.77
N MET A 102 8.95 -8.16 -6.44
CA MET A 102 7.83 -7.37 -6.96
C MET A 102 7.05 -6.64 -5.86
N PHE A 103 6.81 -7.27 -4.73
CA PHE A 103 6.12 -6.64 -3.59
C PHE A 103 6.99 -5.57 -2.93
N THR A 104 8.27 -5.86 -2.70
CA THR A 104 9.21 -4.90 -2.09
C THR A 104 9.44 -3.69 -2.98
N ALA A 105 9.58 -3.85 -4.30
CA ALA A 105 9.70 -2.74 -5.24
C ALA A 105 8.46 -1.84 -5.23
N THR A 106 7.25 -2.43 -5.14
CA THR A 106 6.00 -1.67 -5.00
C THR A 106 5.97 -0.91 -3.68
N GLU A 107 6.31 -1.56 -2.59
CA GLU A 107 6.30 -1.00 -1.24
C GLU A 107 7.23 0.21 -1.13
N ILE A 108 8.49 0.08 -1.54
CA ILE A 108 9.46 1.18 -1.58
C ILE A 108 8.91 2.33 -2.44
N THR A 109 8.34 2.01 -3.61
CA THR A 109 7.77 3.01 -4.52
C THR A 109 6.65 3.81 -3.85
N ILE A 110 5.67 3.15 -3.24
CA ILE A 110 4.51 3.80 -2.62
C ILE A 110 4.94 4.65 -1.42
N ILE A 111 5.83 4.15 -0.57
CA ILE A 111 6.38 4.89 0.58
C ILE A 111 7.13 6.14 0.10
N LEU A 112 8.02 5.98 -0.90
CA LEU A 112 8.78 7.10 -1.47
C LEU A 112 7.86 8.16 -2.09
N LEU A 113 6.88 7.76 -2.90
CA LEU A 113 5.94 8.69 -3.54
C LEU A 113 5.08 9.44 -2.53
N THR A 114 4.70 8.81 -1.42
CA THR A 114 3.97 9.47 -0.32
C THR A 114 4.85 10.49 0.39
N PHE A 115 6.11 10.14 0.68
CA PHE A 115 7.08 11.08 1.26
C PHE A 115 7.36 12.27 0.32
N LEU A 116 7.52 12.02 -0.98
CA LEU A 116 7.68 13.09 -1.97
C LEU A 116 6.44 13.98 -2.08
N ALA A 117 5.23 13.42 -1.93
CA ALA A 117 4.01 14.22 -1.89
C ALA A 117 4.00 15.20 -0.71
N TYR A 118 4.47 14.76 0.47
CA TYR A 118 4.71 15.65 1.61
C TYR A 118 5.71 16.76 1.27
N CYS A 119 6.86 16.41 0.69
CA CYS A 119 7.90 17.39 0.34
C CYS A 119 7.39 18.43 -0.65
N VAL A 120 6.65 18.04 -1.68
CA VAL A 120 6.10 18.96 -2.69
C VAL A 120 5.01 19.84 -2.07
N ALA A 121 4.13 19.29 -1.23
CA ALA A 121 3.13 20.08 -0.49
C ALA A 121 3.79 21.08 0.47
N PHE A 122 4.85 20.67 1.17
CA PHE A 122 5.62 21.58 2.01
C PHE A 122 6.23 22.75 1.18
N VAL A 123 6.82 22.46 0.01
CA VAL A 123 7.37 23.48 -0.88
C VAL A 123 6.27 24.44 -1.38
N LEU A 124 5.10 23.93 -1.75
CA LEU A 124 3.94 24.75 -2.09
C LEU A 124 3.59 25.71 -0.96
N LEU A 125 3.44 25.22 0.26
CA LEU A 125 3.00 26.02 1.41
C LEU A 125 4.10 26.98 1.88
N TYR A 126 5.33 26.50 2.02
CA TYR A 126 6.43 27.28 2.59
C TYR A 126 7.03 28.30 1.59
N ARG A 127 7.34 27.86 0.35
CA ARG A 127 7.99 28.73 -0.65
C ARG A 127 7.00 29.47 -1.53
N THR A 128 5.99 28.75 -2.06
CA THR A 128 5.08 29.38 -3.02
C THR A 128 4.05 30.27 -2.33
N LEU A 129 3.47 29.79 -1.20
CA LEU A 129 2.49 30.57 -0.43
C LEU A 129 3.10 31.44 0.67
N ASN A 130 4.39 31.25 0.99
CA ASN A 130 5.15 32.02 2.01
C ASN A 130 4.56 31.86 3.43
N PHE A 131 4.10 30.66 3.78
CA PHE A 131 3.68 30.37 5.15
C PHE A 131 4.90 30.07 6.05
N GLY A 132 4.74 30.22 7.36
CA GLY A 132 5.77 29.85 8.32
C GLY A 132 6.06 28.33 8.32
N LEU A 133 7.18 27.92 8.94
CA LEU A 133 7.63 26.54 8.99
C LEU A 133 6.55 25.61 9.57
N ILE A 134 6.03 25.92 10.77
CA ILE A 134 5.05 25.08 11.48
C ILE A 134 3.74 24.94 10.68
N PRO A 135 3.10 26.02 10.21
CA PRO A 135 1.91 25.91 9.36
C PRO A 135 2.14 25.09 8.09
N SER A 136 3.30 25.24 7.47
CA SER A 136 3.65 24.51 6.24
C SER A 136 3.85 23.02 6.51
N CYS A 137 4.53 22.65 7.60
CA CYS A 137 4.67 21.25 8.02
C CYS A 137 3.30 20.63 8.35
N ALA A 138 2.47 21.33 9.15
CA ALA A 138 1.16 20.82 9.55
C ALA A 138 0.21 20.62 8.34
N GLY A 139 0.17 21.59 7.41
CA GLY A 139 -0.61 21.48 6.18
C GLY A 139 -0.11 20.36 5.26
N ALA A 140 1.21 20.22 5.09
CA ALA A 140 1.79 19.16 4.29
C ALA A 140 1.55 17.77 4.90
N MET A 141 1.63 17.64 6.23
CA MET A 141 1.27 16.43 6.97
C MET A 141 -0.20 16.04 6.73
N PHE A 142 -1.10 16.98 6.90
CA PHE A 142 -2.52 16.75 6.68
C PHE A 142 -2.80 16.30 5.24
N PHE A 143 -2.17 16.90 4.23
CA PHE A 143 -2.35 16.48 2.84
C PHE A 143 -1.78 15.10 2.56
N ALA A 144 -0.50 14.88 2.90
CA ALA A 144 0.22 13.68 2.50
C ALA A 144 -0.20 12.42 3.27
N PHE A 145 -0.65 12.59 4.52
CA PHE A 145 -0.97 11.49 5.43
C PHE A 145 -2.44 11.52 5.90
N SER A 146 -3.33 12.05 5.06
CA SER A 146 -4.76 12.17 5.40
C SER A 146 -5.46 10.83 5.60
N SER A 147 -6.39 10.78 6.56
CA SER A 147 -7.18 9.59 6.89
C SER A 147 -7.98 9.04 5.69
N PRO A 148 -8.64 9.85 4.83
CA PRO A 148 -9.30 9.33 3.64
C PRO A 148 -8.37 8.58 2.69
N LYS A 149 -7.12 9.04 2.55
CA LYS A 149 -6.10 8.36 1.73
C LYS A 149 -5.60 7.10 2.42
N PHE A 150 -5.44 7.11 3.74
CA PHE A 150 -5.04 5.96 4.54
C PHE A 150 -6.03 4.80 4.42
N ASN A 151 -7.33 5.09 4.47
CA ASN A 151 -8.37 4.09 4.32
C ASN A 151 -8.44 3.46 2.91
N GLN A 152 -7.70 4.01 1.94
CA GLN A 152 -7.59 3.51 0.57
C GLN A 152 -6.25 2.79 0.30
N LEU A 153 -5.60 2.24 1.33
CA LEU A 153 -4.35 1.48 1.16
C LEU A 153 -4.51 0.17 0.39
N ILE A 154 -5.74 -0.33 0.21
CA ILE A 154 -6.02 -1.45 -0.73
C ILE A 154 -5.92 -1.00 -2.19
N HIS A 155 -6.17 0.28 -2.47
CA HIS A 155 -6.10 0.89 -3.80
C HIS A 155 -4.80 1.70 -3.92
N LEU A 156 -3.65 1.04 -4.10
CA LEU A 156 -2.32 1.66 -4.04
C LEU A 156 -2.13 2.81 -5.04
N GLN A 157 -2.84 2.80 -6.18
CA GLN A 157 -2.81 3.91 -7.14
C GLN A 157 -3.30 5.23 -6.53
N LEU A 158 -4.18 5.17 -5.52
CA LEU A 158 -4.69 6.37 -4.85
C LEU A 158 -3.67 7.01 -3.88
N GLN A 159 -2.52 6.36 -3.65
CA GLN A 159 -1.41 6.98 -2.91
C GLN A 159 -0.63 7.99 -3.77
N TYR A 160 -0.82 7.98 -5.10
CA TYR A 160 -0.13 8.88 -6.03
C TYR A 160 -0.81 10.24 -6.11
N VAL A 161 -0.43 11.16 -5.25
CA VAL A 161 -1.00 12.52 -5.17
C VAL A 161 0.04 13.64 -5.34
N LEU A 162 1.31 13.28 -5.54
CA LEU A 162 2.43 14.24 -5.49
C LEU A 162 2.38 15.33 -6.57
N LEU A 163 1.79 15.06 -7.74
CA LEU A 163 1.74 16.06 -8.82
C LEU A 163 0.67 17.15 -8.59
N LEU A 164 -0.34 16.89 -7.77
CA LEU A 164 -1.38 17.87 -7.47
C LEU A 164 -0.80 19.14 -6.81
N PRO A 165 -0.06 19.06 -5.69
CA PRO A 165 0.56 20.27 -5.11
C PRO A 165 1.61 20.90 -6.03
N LEU A 166 2.26 20.13 -6.91
CA LEU A 166 3.19 20.68 -7.90
C LEU A 166 2.45 21.55 -8.94
N ILE A 167 1.33 21.05 -9.48
CA ILE A 167 0.49 21.83 -10.40
C ILE A 167 0.02 23.12 -9.75
N PHE A 168 -0.46 23.05 -8.49
CA PHE A 168 -0.85 24.23 -7.72
C PHE A 168 0.33 25.21 -7.55
N ALA A 169 1.52 24.71 -7.21
CA ALA A 169 2.71 25.55 -7.05
C ALA A 169 3.08 26.28 -8.34
N LEU A 170 3.03 25.61 -9.48
CA LEU A 170 3.34 26.22 -10.80
C LEU A 170 2.34 27.31 -11.16
N VAL A 171 1.03 27.03 -11.03
CA VAL A 171 -0.05 27.99 -11.35
C VAL A 171 -0.03 29.18 -10.39
N ILE A 172 0.13 28.95 -9.08
CA ILE A 172 0.20 30.03 -8.09
C ILE A 172 1.47 30.88 -8.29
N THR A 173 2.61 30.27 -8.65
CA THR A 173 3.83 31.00 -8.97
C THR A 173 3.60 31.94 -10.16
N LEU A 174 2.96 31.45 -11.22
CA LEU A 174 2.56 32.29 -12.35
C LEU A 174 1.66 33.45 -11.91
N ALA A 175 0.61 33.14 -11.13
CA ALA A 175 -0.35 34.13 -10.64
C ALA A 175 0.30 35.20 -9.74
N LYS A 176 1.30 34.85 -8.94
CA LYS A 176 2.04 35.80 -8.07
C LYS A 176 3.04 36.67 -8.83
N GLN A 177 3.53 36.22 -9.97
CA GLN A 177 4.55 36.88 -10.76
C GLN A 177 4.00 37.54 -12.03
N VAL A 178 2.70 37.72 -12.18
CA VAL A 178 2.06 38.21 -13.41
C VAL A 178 2.62 39.54 -13.88
N GLU A 179 3.14 40.42 -13.00
CA GLU A 179 3.71 41.71 -13.37
C GLU A 179 5.15 41.62 -13.90
N THR A 180 5.91 40.61 -13.44
CA THR A 180 7.37 40.52 -13.66
C THR A 180 7.79 39.38 -14.57
N ILE A 181 6.91 38.37 -14.76
CA ILE A 181 7.22 37.17 -15.52
C ILE A 181 7.20 37.44 -17.03
N THR A 182 8.16 36.86 -17.76
CA THR A 182 8.16 36.87 -19.22
C THR A 182 7.19 35.87 -19.81
N ASP A 183 6.68 36.10 -21.01
CA ASP A 183 5.77 35.21 -21.74
C ASP A 183 6.39 33.79 -21.94
N ARG A 184 7.71 33.73 -22.22
CA ARG A 184 8.46 32.47 -22.34
C ARG A 184 8.45 31.67 -21.03
N LYS A 185 8.68 32.30 -19.88
CA LYS A 185 8.66 31.66 -18.57
C LYS A 185 7.24 31.22 -18.18
N ALA A 186 6.23 32.04 -18.50
CA ALA A 186 4.83 31.70 -18.32
C ALA A 186 4.45 30.46 -19.15
N ALA A 187 4.86 30.38 -20.43
CA ALA A 187 4.65 29.23 -21.28
C ALA A 187 5.33 27.97 -20.73
N TRP A 188 6.56 28.11 -20.20
CA TRP A 188 7.25 26.96 -19.57
C TRP A 188 6.51 26.43 -18.33
N LEU A 189 6.05 27.32 -17.43
CA LEU A 189 5.29 26.93 -16.24
C LEU A 189 3.96 26.23 -16.58
N LEU A 190 3.23 26.78 -17.55
CA LEU A 190 1.96 26.18 -18.02
C LEU A 190 2.19 24.84 -18.73
N SER A 191 3.25 24.73 -19.53
CA SER A 191 3.61 23.48 -20.20
C SER A 191 4.01 22.42 -19.18
N LEU A 192 4.78 22.75 -18.14
CA LEU A 192 5.13 21.82 -17.08
C LEU A 192 3.89 21.38 -16.28
N ALA A 193 2.99 22.32 -15.97
CA ALA A 193 1.71 21.97 -15.33
C ALA A 193 0.86 21.03 -16.20
N ALA A 194 0.85 21.26 -17.52
CA ALA A 194 0.17 20.38 -18.50
C ALA A 194 0.78 18.98 -18.56
N VAL A 195 2.12 18.88 -18.57
CA VAL A 195 2.82 17.58 -18.48
C VAL A 195 2.48 16.86 -17.16
N CYS A 196 2.55 17.56 -16.03
CA CYS A 196 2.17 16.97 -14.73
C CYS A 196 0.72 16.47 -14.74
N LEU A 197 -0.22 17.21 -15.34
CA LEU A 197 -1.61 16.77 -15.45
C LEU A 197 -1.76 15.55 -16.36
N ASN A 198 -1.04 15.48 -17.48
CA ASN A 198 -1.02 14.31 -18.35
C ASN A 198 -0.45 13.07 -17.63
N VAL A 199 0.64 13.21 -16.88
CA VAL A 199 1.20 12.14 -16.06
C VAL A 199 0.21 11.70 -14.98
N GLN A 200 -0.53 12.63 -14.38
CA GLN A 200 -1.57 12.33 -13.41
C GLN A 200 -2.72 11.52 -14.06
N PHE A 201 -3.18 11.90 -15.26
CA PHE A 201 -4.15 11.12 -16.05
C PHE A 201 -3.63 9.71 -16.41
N ALA A 202 -2.36 9.63 -16.79
CA ALA A 202 -1.71 8.36 -17.11
C ALA A 202 -1.38 7.51 -15.86
N THR A 203 -1.59 8.01 -14.64
CA THR A 203 -1.30 7.27 -13.42
C THR A 203 -2.58 6.92 -12.67
N THR A 204 -3.38 7.92 -12.35
CA THR A 204 -4.62 7.78 -11.57
C THR A 204 -5.66 8.69 -12.20
N PHE A 205 -6.53 8.12 -13.01
CA PHE A 205 -7.56 8.87 -13.74
C PHE A 205 -8.43 9.71 -12.80
N TYR A 206 -8.85 9.17 -11.66
CA TYR A 206 -9.73 9.82 -10.69
C TYR A 206 -9.25 11.23 -10.30
N TYR A 207 -8.00 11.37 -9.85
CA TYR A 207 -7.53 12.68 -9.35
C TYR A 207 -7.33 13.71 -10.45
N ALA A 208 -6.92 13.29 -11.63
CA ALA A 208 -6.82 14.20 -12.78
C ALA A 208 -8.20 14.68 -13.20
N TRP A 209 -9.19 13.77 -13.22
CA TRP A 209 -10.59 14.10 -13.54
C TRP A 209 -11.20 15.02 -12.47
N TYR A 210 -11.05 14.70 -11.17
CA TYR A 210 -11.53 15.55 -10.08
C TYR A 210 -10.86 16.93 -10.09
N PHE A 211 -9.57 17.00 -10.40
CA PHE A 211 -8.87 18.27 -10.54
C PHE A 211 -9.50 19.13 -11.66
N VAL A 212 -9.75 18.56 -12.84
CA VAL A 212 -10.39 19.28 -13.97
C VAL A 212 -11.81 19.69 -13.61
N PHE A 213 -12.60 18.79 -13.03
CA PHE A 213 -13.95 19.06 -12.56
C PHE A 213 -13.96 20.23 -11.54
N TRP A 214 -13.12 20.14 -10.52
CA TRP A 214 -12.98 21.15 -9.51
C TRP A 214 -12.45 22.48 -10.09
N LEU A 215 -11.51 22.44 -11.03
CA LEU A 215 -10.97 23.63 -11.68
C LEU A 215 -12.06 24.39 -12.46
N ILE A 216 -12.94 23.67 -13.14
CA ILE A 216 -14.09 24.28 -13.83
C ILE A 216 -15.01 24.96 -12.81
N LEU A 217 -15.34 24.29 -11.71
CA LEU A 217 -16.15 24.90 -10.63
C LEU A 217 -15.43 26.12 -10.04
N PHE A 218 -14.13 26.01 -9.78
CA PHE A 218 -13.32 27.13 -9.30
C PHE A 218 -13.37 28.33 -10.25
N LEU A 219 -13.21 28.12 -11.56
CA LEU A 219 -13.28 29.18 -12.56
C LEU A 219 -14.69 29.77 -12.65
N LEU A 220 -15.74 28.94 -12.64
CA LEU A 220 -17.13 29.41 -12.65
C LEU A 220 -17.40 30.31 -11.44
N VAL A 221 -17.00 29.90 -10.24
CA VAL A 221 -17.14 30.69 -9.02
C VAL A 221 -16.29 31.96 -9.13
N ALA A 222 -15.04 31.88 -9.58
CA ALA A 222 -14.15 33.03 -9.72
C ALA A 222 -14.67 34.09 -10.67
N LEU A 223 -15.35 33.68 -11.75
CA LEU A 223 -15.95 34.60 -12.74
C LEU A 223 -17.17 35.37 -12.20
N VAL A 224 -17.83 34.87 -11.15
CA VAL A 224 -18.94 35.57 -10.50
C VAL A 224 -18.44 36.88 -9.79
N PHE A 225 -17.21 36.84 -9.27
CA PHE A 225 -16.68 37.96 -8.48
C PHE A 225 -15.85 38.91 -9.35
N ARG A 226 -16.15 40.20 -9.28
CA ARG A 226 -15.53 41.22 -10.13
C ARG A 226 -13.99 41.25 -10.02
N GLY A 227 -13.43 41.13 -8.80
CA GLY A 227 -11.98 41.15 -8.57
C GLY A 227 -11.27 39.95 -9.22
N SER A 228 -11.70 38.72 -8.94
CA SER A 228 -11.11 37.50 -9.53
C SER A 228 -11.38 37.40 -11.04
N ARG A 229 -12.58 37.79 -11.49
CA ARG A 229 -12.91 37.85 -12.92
C ARG A 229 -11.99 38.77 -13.70
N SER A 230 -11.83 40.03 -13.22
CA SER A 230 -10.93 41.00 -13.86
C SER A 230 -9.49 40.47 -13.90
N PHE A 231 -8.98 39.93 -12.78
CA PHE A 231 -7.64 39.35 -12.72
C PHE A 231 -7.47 38.21 -13.73
N ILE A 232 -8.40 37.26 -13.78
CA ILE A 232 -8.34 36.09 -14.68
C ILE A 232 -8.37 36.55 -16.13
N ILE A 233 -9.36 37.38 -16.53
CA ILE A 233 -9.52 37.79 -17.93
C ILE A 233 -8.31 38.60 -18.40
N THR A 234 -7.86 39.57 -17.60
CA THR A 234 -6.70 40.39 -17.97
C THR A 234 -5.44 39.55 -18.16
N ASN A 235 -5.18 38.58 -17.26
CA ASN A 235 -3.98 37.78 -17.35
C ASN A 235 -4.08 36.66 -18.42
N LEU A 236 -5.26 36.16 -18.70
CA LEU A 236 -5.48 35.24 -19.84
C LEU A 236 -5.17 35.96 -21.18
N TRP A 237 -5.60 37.21 -21.33
CA TRP A 237 -5.27 38.01 -22.53
C TRP A 237 -3.78 38.36 -22.58
N LYS A 238 -3.19 38.79 -21.46
CA LYS A 238 -1.75 39.10 -21.37
C LYS A 238 -0.90 37.89 -21.79
N PHE A 239 -1.18 36.70 -21.29
CA PHE A 239 -0.42 35.47 -21.53
C PHE A 239 -1.08 34.53 -22.53
N ARG A 240 -1.94 35.01 -23.45
CA ARG A 240 -2.69 34.14 -24.39
C ARG A 240 -1.80 33.19 -25.19
N ARG A 241 -0.58 33.61 -25.59
CA ARG A 241 0.38 32.76 -26.30
C ARG A 241 0.87 31.62 -25.38
N ALA A 242 1.22 31.91 -24.16
CA ALA A 242 1.64 30.92 -23.15
C ALA A 242 0.51 29.94 -22.84
N VAL A 243 -0.73 30.41 -22.75
CA VAL A 243 -1.92 29.54 -22.54
C VAL A 243 -2.11 28.62 -23.74
N ILE A 244 -2.03 29.14 -24.99
CA ILE A 244 -2.14 28.32 -26.20
C ILE A 244 -1.05 27.22 -26.21
N VAL A 245 0.20 27.56 -25.88
CA VAL A 245 1.29 26.58 -25.78
C VAL A 245 1.00 25.54 -24.71
N GLY A 246 0.57 25.94 -23.52
CA GLY A 246 0.21 25.00 -22.43
C GLY A 246 -0.92 24.04 -22.82
N VAL A 247 -1.97 24.58 -23.48
CA VAL A 247 -3.09 23.75 -24.01
C VAL A 247 -2.61 22.80 -25.09
N ALA A 248 -1.75 23.25 -26.00
CA ALA A 248 -1.18 22.40 -27.05
C ALA A 248 -0.32 21.25 -26.46
N VAL A 249 0.49 21.55 -25.46
CA VAL A 249 1.28 20.54 -24.72
C VAL A 249 0.35 19.54 -24.00
N PHE A 250 -0.72 20.05 -23.37
CA PHE A 250 -1.71 19.17 -22.74
C PHE A 250 -2.36 18.25 -23.77
N ALA A 251 -2.87 18.81 -24.89
CA ALA A 251 -3.52 18.03 -25.93
C ALA A 251 -2.57 16.99 -26.54
N ALA A 252 -1.35 17.36 -26.86
CA ALA A 252 -0.34 16.44 -27.41
C ALA A 252 -0.02 15.29 -26.45
N GLY A 253 0.14 15.57 -25.14
CA GLY A 253 0.41 14.54 -24.14
C GLY A 253 -0.82 13.70 -23.79
N PHE A 254 -2.04 14.21 -23.98
CA PHE A 254 -3.28 13.50 -23.70
C PHE A 254 -3.68 12.54 -24.86
N ILE A 255 -3.27 12.81 -26.10
CA ILE A 255 -3.55 11.95 -27.26
C ILE A 255 -3.13 10.49 -27.03
N PRO A 256 -1.91 10.17 -26.58
CA PRO A 256 -1.52 8.77 -26.32
C PRO A 256 -2.43 8.08 -25.30
N ILE A 257 -2.83 8.79 -24.25
CA ILE A 257 -3.74 8.27 -23.20
C ILE A 257 -5.11 7.98 -23.81
N LEU A 258 -5.62 8.91 -24.59
CA LEU A 258 -6.89 8.75 -25.29
C LEU A 258 -6.86 7.56 -26.26
N LEU A 259 -5.77 7.37 -27.01
CA LEU A 259 -5.62 6.24 -27.94
C LEU A 259 -5.60 4.87 -27.24
N VAL A 260 -5.15 4.82 -25.99
CA VAL A 260 -5.24 3.59 -25.18
C VAL A 260 -6.67 3.29 -24.78
N TYR A 261 -7.40 4.28 -24.23
CA TYR A 261 -8.73 4.08 -23.66
C TYR A 261 -9.88 4.14 -24.69
N LEU A 262 -9.74 4.87 -25.81
CA LEU A 262 -10.82 5.10 -26.78
C LEU A 262 -11.46 3.82 -27.31
N PRO A 263 -10.73 2.74 -27.66
CA PRO A 263 -11.35 1.49 -28.08
C PRO A 263 -12.27 0.89 -27.00
N THR A 264 -11.85 0.94 -25.74
CA THR A 264 -12.61 0.42 -24.59
C THR A 264 -13.88 1.27 -24.36
N VAL A 265 -13.75 2.59 -24.42
CA VAL A 265 -14.89 3.52 -24.27
C VAL A 265 -15.93 3.32 -25.38
N ARG A 266 -15.50 3.06 -26.62
CA ARG A 266 -16.39 2.83 -27.76
C ARG A 266 -17.21 1.53 -27.67
N THR A 267 -16.78 0.57 -26.87
CA THR A 267 -17.56 -0.66 -26.61
C THR A 267 -18.69 -0.45 -25.59
N GLY A 268 -18.93 0.79 -25.14
CA GLY A 268 -20.04 1.13 -24.26
C GLY A 268 -19.83 0.72 -22.80
N ILE A 269 -18.58 0.55 -22.35
CA ILE A 269 -18.25 0.15 -20.98
C ILE A 269 -18.36 1.38 -20.06
N TRP A 270 -19.57 1.73 -19.68
CA TRP A 270 -19.89 2.72 -18.66
C TRP A 270 -20.43 2.02 -17.43
N TYR A 271 -20.15 2.55 -16.26
CA TYR A 271 -20.77 2.06 -15.04
C TYR A 271 -22.27 2.43 -15.05
N ASP A 272 -23.09 1.49 -14.65
CA ASP A 272 -24.52 1.75 -14.47
C ASP A 272 -24.73 2.85 -13.41
N LEU A 273 -25.73 3.73 -13.66
CA LEU A 273 -25.98 4.87 -12.78
C LEU A 273 -26.40 4.43 -11.37
N ASP A 274 -27.23 3.39 -11.24
CA ASP A 274 -27.70 2.91 -9.94
C ASP A 274 -26.56 2.30 -9.13
N PHE A 275 -25.63 1.59 -9.81
CA PHE A 275 -24.40 1.11 -9.21
C PHE A 275 -23.53 2.27 -8.70
N VAL A 276 -23.32 3.32 -9.51
CA VAL A 276 -22.56 4.52 -9.11
C VAL A 276 -23.23 5.24 -7.94
N LEU A 277 -24.55 5.38 -7.97
CA LEU A 277 -25.31 5.99 -6.87
C LEU A 277 -25.23 5.14 -5.60
N GLY A 278 -25.10 3.82 -5.71
CA GLY A 278 -24.78 2.94 -4.59
C GLY A 278 -23.48 3.31 -3.89
N MET A 279 -22.49 3.83 -4.62
CA MET A 279 -21.15 4.21 -4.12
C MET A 279 -20.99 5.70 -3.77
N VAL A 280 -22.04 6.53 -3.95
CA VAL A 280 -22.01 7.92 -3.49
C VAL A 280 -22.05 7.94 -1.96
N PRO A 281 -21.11 8.62 -1.27
CA PRO A 281 -21.07 8.66 0.18
C PRO A 281 -22.29 9.41 0.76
N ASP A 282 -22.83 8.89 1.84
CA ASP A 282 -23.77 9.63 2.71
C ASP A 282 -23.03 10.72 3.49
N TRP A 283 -23.73 11.75 3.97
CA TRP A 283 -23.13 12.81 4.77
C TRP A 283 -22.39 12.28 6.02
N ARG A 284 -22.84 11.14 6.58
CA ARG A 284 -22.18 10.47 7.71
C ARG A 284 -20.79 9.96 7.34
N SER A 285 -20.59 9.55 6.08
CA SER A 285 -19.30 9.12 5.57
C SER A 285 -18.23 10.21 5.68
N LEU A 286 -18.62 11.49 5.60
CA LEU A 286 -17.71 12.64 5.78
C LEU A 286 -17.23 12.78 7.23
N LEU A 287 -17.88 12.15 8.20
CA LEU A 287 -17.47 12.09 9.60
C LEU A 287 -16.70 10.80 9.92
N SER A 288 -16.73 9.81 9.04
CA SER A 288 -16.13 8.50 9.28
C SER A 288 -14.65 8.50 8.92
N MET A 289 -13.79 8.39 9.90
CA MET A 289 -12.34 8.24 9.75
C MET A 289 -11.88 6.77 9.78
N GLY A 290 -12.81 5.81 9.76
CA GLY A 290 -12.53 4.38 9.84
C GLY A 290 -12.34 3.87 11.28
N ASP A 291 -12.52 2.57 11.46
CA ASP A 291 -12.47 1.89 12.77
C ASP A 291 -11.05 1.76 13.35
N GLY A 292 -10.05 1.85 12.50
CA GLY A 292 -8.63 1.81 12.86
C GLY A 292 -8.05 3.16 13.25
N ASN A 293 -8.80 4.27 13.11
CA ASN A 293 -8.31 5.60 13.48
C ASN A 293 -8.04 5.70 14.99
N PHE A 294 -6.89 6.26 15.39
CA PHE A 294 -6.48 6.32 16.80
C PHE A 294 -7.41 7.16 17.67
N VAL A 295 -7.94 8.24 17.13
CA VAL A 295 -8.80 9.18 17.87
C VAL A 295 -10.28 8.85 17.72
N TRP A 296 -10.73 8.61 16.48
CA TRP A 296 -12.16 8.55 16.14
C TRP A 296 -12.66 7.13 15.82
N GLY A 297 -11.81 6.11 15.88
CA GLY A 297 -12.18 4.73 15.54
C GLY A 297 -13.33 4.17 16.40
N TRP A 298 -13.44 4.59 17.66
CA TRP A 298 -14.55 4.22 18.54
C TRP A 298 -15.90 4.87 18.12
N PHE A 299 -15.84 6.06 17.51
CA PHE A 299 -17.01 6.79 17.04
C PHE A 299 -17.55 6.23 15.72
N TYR A 300 -16.67 5.66 14.90
CA TYR A 300 -17.02 5.03 13.64
C TYR A 300 -18.20 4.05 13.77
N LYS A 301 -18.16 3.15 14.74
CA LYS A 301 -19.22 2.16 14.97
C LYS A 301 -20.60 2.76 15.25
N ARG A 302 -20.65 4.01 15.73
CA ARG A 302 -21.91 4.72 16.03
C ARG A 302 -22.49 5.44 14.82
N ILE A 303 -21.65 5.86 13.88
CA ILE A 303 -22.06 6.65 12.71
C ILE A 303 -22.11 5.83 11.42
N ALA A 304 -21.39 4.72 11.36
CA ALA A 304 -21.27 3.91 10.13
C ALA A 304 -22.62 3.44 9.60
N GLY A 305 -23.59 3.09 10.41
CA GLY A 305 -25.00 2.86 10.09
C GLY A 305 -25.35 1.96 8.90
N ASP A 306 -24.44 1.76 7.96
CA ASP A 306 -24.61 0.93 6.76
C ASP A 306 -23.75 -0.34 6.88
N PRO A 307 -24.37 -1.50 6.92
CA PRO A 307 -23.70 -2.77 7.10
C PRO A 307 -23.05 -3.35 5.82
N ARG A 308 -22.94 -2.59 4.72
CA ARG A 308 -22.36 -3.10 3.45
C ARG A 308 -20.83 -3.21 3.54
N PRO A 309 -20.28 -4.38 3.92
CA PRO A 309 -18.84 -4.56 4.14
C PRO A 309 -18.00 -4.28 2.89
N GLU A 310 -18.53 -4.57 1.72
CA GLU A 310 -17.86 -4.42 0.43
C GLU A 310 -17.59 -2.97 0.01
N LEU A 311 -18.27 -2.01 0.66
CA LEU A 311 -18.11 -0.58 0.39
C LEU A 311 -17.44 0.20 1.53
N TRP A 312 -17.03 -0.45 2.61
CA TRP A 312 -16.54 0.24 3.81
C TRP A 312 -15.41 1.22 3.55
N THR A 313 -14.43 0.86 2.72
CA THR A 313 -13.30 1.76 2.43
C THR A 313 -13.74 3.02 1.68
N GLU A 314 -14.73 2.91 0.79
CA GLU A 314 -15.30 4.04 0.05
C GLU A 314 -16.20 4.93 0.92
N LEU A 315 -16.61 4.46 2.08
CA LEU A 315 -17.44 5.22 3.03
C LEU A 315 -16.64 5.85 4.18
N MET A 316 -15.33 5.60 4.26
CA MET A 316 -14.42 6.14 5.28
C MET A 316 -13.66 7.36 4.76
N VAL A 317 -14.35 8.48 4.57
CA VAL A 317 -13.78 9.68 3.94
C VAL A 317 -13.73 10.90 4.86
N GLY A 318 -13.85 10.70 6.17
CA GLY A 318 -13.73 11.75 7.18
C GLY A 318 -12.31 12.34 7.24
N ILE A 319 -12.23 13.66 7.36
CA ILE A 319 -10.98 14.43 7.43
C ILE A 319 -10.57 14.84 8.85
N GLY A 320 -11.33 14.44 9.85
CA GLY A 320 -11.13 14.81 11.26
C GLY A 320 -11.85 16.07 11.69
N LEU A 321 -11.87 16.30 12.99
CA LEU A 321 -12.61 17.40 13.60
C LEU A 321 -11.99 18.76 13.27
N ILE A 322 -10.68 18.91 13.51
CA ILE A 322 -10.03 20.22 13.36
C ILE A 322 -10.01 20.69 11.91
N PRO A 323 -9.58 19.88 10.91
CA PRO A 323 -9.69 20.28 9.51
C PRO A 323 -11.13 20.58 9.07
N SER A 324 -12.13 19.82 9.56
CA SER A 324 -13.55 20.07 9.25
C SER A 324 -14.02 21.42 9.78
N LEU A 325 -13.69 21.76 11.04
CA LEU A 325 -14.01 23.06 11.63
C LEU A 325 -13.34 24.21 10.88
N VAL A 326 -12.06 24.05 10.50
CA VAL A 326 -11.35 25.02 9.69
C VAL A 326 -12.02 25.18 8.32
N TRP A 327 -12.38 24.07 7.66
CA TRP A 327 -13.08 24.12 6.38
C TRP A 327 -14.43 24.85 6.48
N ILE A 328 -15.27 24.53 7.48
CA ILE A 328 -16.55 25.21 7.71
C ILE A 328 -16.32 26.70 7.96
N ALA A 329 -15.37 27.05 8.84
CA ALA A 329 -15.04 28.44 9.14
C ALA A 329 -14.64 29.23 7.89
N PHE A 330 -13.78 28.66 7.03
CA PHE A 330 -13.38 29.31 5.78
C PHE A 330 -14.51 29.35 4.75
N THR A 331 -15.38 28.34 4.69
CA THR A 331 -16.57 28.36 3.83
C THR A 331 -17.52 29.50 4.24
N VAL A 332 -17.80 29.65 5.53
CA VAL A 332 -18.60 30.75 6.07
C VAL A 332 -17.90 32.10 5.87
N ALA A 333 -16.60 32.17 6.19
CA ALA A 333 -15.82 33.38 5.99
C ALA A 333 -15.74 33.79 4.50
N SER A 334 -15.70 32.84 3.59
CA SER A 334 -15.72 33.08 2.14
C SER A 334 -16.96 33.85 1.71
N TYR A 335 -18.12 33.49 2.25
CA TYR A 335 -19.36 34.24 2.01
C TYR A 335 -19.23 35.73 2.40
N TRP A 336 -18.64 36.01 3.58
CA TRP A 336 -18.41 37.38 4.05
C TRP A 336 -17.31 38.08 3.27
N LEU A 337 -16.21 37.38 2.96
CA LEU A 337 -15.10 37.91 2.16
C LEU A 337 -15.55 38.27 0.73
N ILE A 338 -16.35 37.43 0.13
CA ILE A 338 -16.97 37.67 -1.17
C ILE A 338 -17.87 38.92 -1.13
N ARG A 339 -18.69 39.05 -0.07
CA ARG A 339 -19.58 40.20 0.09
C ARG A 339 -18.82 41.50 0.33
N LYS A 340 -17.69 41.46 1.07
CA LYS A 340 -16.78 42.60 1.29
C LYS A 340 -15.85 42.81 0.08
N GLY A 341 -15.34 41.76 -0.54
CA GLY A 341 -14.33 41.80 -1.62
C GLY A 341 -14.87 42.26 -2.98
N ARG A 342 -16.13 42.71 -3.08
CA ARG A 342 -16.63 43.41 -4.30
C ARG A 342 -15.79 44.62 -4.67
N ARG A 343 -14.86 45.09 -3.79
CA ARG A 343 -13.98 46.22 -3.94
C ARG A 343 -12.50 45.90 -3.76
N ALA A 344 -12.08 44.61 -3.86
CA ALA A 344 -10.69 44.24 -3.63
C ALA A 344 -9.74 44.96 -4.59
N ALA A 345 -8.93 45.86 -4.07
CA ALA A 345 -7.97 46.68 -4.80
C ALA A 345 -6.49 46.31 -4.51
N SER A 346 -6.23 45.52 -3.46
CA SER A 346 -4.89 45.15 -3.03
C SER A 346 -4.54 43.65 -3.28
N ALA A 347 -3.26 43.34 -3.51
CA ALA A 347 -2.80 41.95 -3.73
C ALA A 347 -3.08 40.98 -2.57
N PRO A 348 -2.99 41.39 -1.27
CA PRO A 348 -3.38 40.53 -0.15
C PRO A 348 -4.88 40.20 -0.13
N GLU A 349 -5.73 41.17 -0.48
CA GLU A 349 -7.18 40.96 -0.56
C GLU A 349 -7.55 40.03 -1.71
N LEU A 350 -6.84 40.12 -2.83
CA LEU A 350 -6.99 39.20 -3.96
C LEU A 350 -6.61 37.76 -3.60
N GLY A 351 -5.52 37.56 -2.85
CA GLY A 351 -5.12 36.25 -2.34
C GLY A 351 -6.18 35.64 -1.44
N LEU A 352 -6.80 36.45 -0.57
CA LEU A 352 -7.87 36.03 0.32
C LEU A 352 -9.16 35.71 -0.45
N LEU A 353 -9.47 36.50 -1.48
CA LEU A 353 -10.59 36.22 -2.39
C LEU A 353 -10.41 34.87 -3.10
N PHE A 354 -9.21 34.58 -3.64
CA PHE A 354 -8.94 33.31 -4.29
C PHE A 354 -9.00 32.10 -3.31
N LEU A 355 -8.54 32.27 -2.07
CA LEU A 355 -8.74 31.27 -1.02
C LEU A 355 -10.24 31.04 -0.76
N GLY A 356 -11.04 32.07 -0.68
CA GLY A 356 -12.48 31.99 -0.54
C GLY A 356 -13.15 31.26 -1.72
N VAL A 357 -12.78 31.63 -2.94
CA VAL A 357 -13.26 30.97 -4.18
C VAL A 357 -12.91 29.47 -4.18
N MET A 358 -11.67 29.16 -3.78
CA MET A 358 -11.18 27.79 -3.68
C MET A 358 -12.01 26.96 -2.68
N MET A 359 -12.29 27.51 -1.52
CA MET A 359 -13.11 26.83 -0.49
C MET A 359 -14.57 26.67 -0.92
N LEU A 360 -15.14 27.66 -1.59
CA LEU A 360 -16.49 27.56 -2.12
C LEU A 360 -16.60 26.52 -3.25
N ALA A 361 -15.64 26.48 -4.16
CA ALA A 361 -15.59 25.45 -5.20
C ALA A 361 -15.47 24.03 -4.58
N SER A 362 -14.65 23.86 -3.53
CA SER A 362 -14.52 22.61 -2.79
C SER A 362 -15.82 22.22 -2.09
N THR A 363 -16.52 23.18 -1.49
CA THR A 363 -17.84 22.94 -0.87
C THR A 363 -18.88 22.51 -1.90
N ILE A 364 -18.92 23.19 -3.08
CA ILE A 364 -19.81 22.80 -4.18
C ILE A 364 -19.50 21.35 -4.64
N THR A 365 -18.23 20.99 -4.75
CA THR A 365 -17.83 19.62 -5.11
C THR A 365 -18.38 18.61 -4.10
N ILE A 366 -18.31 18.89 -2.80
CA ILE A 366 -18.87 18.01 -1.76
C ILE A 366 -20.39 17.90 -1.90
N VAL A 367 -21.09 19.04 -2.05
CA VAL A 367 -22.56 19.07 -2.19
C VAL A 367 -23.02 18.26 -3.40
N LEU A 368 -22.26 18.30 -4.50
CA LEU A 368 -22.56 17.51 -5.71
C LEU A 368 -22.28 16.01 -5.49
N GLY A 369 -21.26 15.66 -4.69
CA GLY A 369 -20.76 14.31 -4.49
C GLY A 369 -21.25 13.60 -3.23
N VAL A 370 -22.25 14.14 -2.48
CA VAL A 370 -22.76 13.55 -1.26
C VAL A 370 -24.25 13.19 -1.40
N LYS A 371 -24.69 12.19 -0.63
CA LYS A 371 -26.11 11.85 -0.41
C LYS A 371 -26.62 12.46 0.88
N VAL A 372 -27.83 13.03 0.83
CA VAL A 372 -28.57 13.50 2.00
C VAL A 372 -30.02 13.00 1.86
N GLY A 373 -30.50 12.26 2.86
CA GLY A 373 -31.85 11.67 2.81
C GLY A 373 -32.10 10.75 1.60
N GLY A 374 -31.07 10.05 1.13
CA GLY A 374 -31.15 9.18 -0.05
C GLY A 374 -30.98 9.89 -1.41
N HIS A 375 -31.01 11.22 -1.44
CA HIS A 375 -30.89 12.02 -2.66
C HIS A 375 -29.46 12.53 -2.88
N SER A 376 -29.04 12.62 -4.14
CA SER A 376 -27.73 13.16 -4.56
C SER A 376 -27.88 13.99 -5.82
N LEU A 377 -27.01 14.97 -5.99
CA LEU A 377 -26.89 15.75 -7.23
C LEU A 377 -25.92 15.11 -8.23
N TRP A 378 -25.28 14.01 -7.87
CA TRP A 378 -24.33 13.32 -8.75
C TRP A 378 -24.90 12.86 -10.11
N PRO A 379 -26.18 12.48 -10.27
CA PRO A 379 -26.76 12.14 -11.58
C PRO A 379 -26.57 13.23 -12.64
N TYR A 380 -26.58 14.50 -12.25
CA TYR A 380 -26.34 15.61 -13.17
C TYR A 380 -24.87 15.64 -13.61
N VAL A 381 -23.92 15.38 -12.71
CA VAL A 381 -22.50 15.26 -13.04
C VAL A 381 -22.23 14.05 -13.91
N TYR A 382 -22.82 12.91 -13.58
CA TYR A 382 -22.73 11.68 -14.36
C TYR A 382 -23.21 11.88 -15.80
N LYS A 383 -24.34 12.55 -15.98
CA LYS A 383 -24.98 12.71 -17.30
C LYS A 383 -24.34 13.82 -18.14
N TYR A 384 -23.99 14.95 -17.53
CA TYR A 384 -23.65 16.17 -18.27
C TYR A 384 -22.17 16.53 -18.25
N PHE A 385 -21.39 16.00 -17.31
CA PHE A 385 -19.97 16.30 -17.25
C PHE A 385 -19.16 15.25 -18.03
N PRO A 386 -18.25 15.67 -18.95
CA PRO A 386 -17.46 14.72 -19.73
C PRO A 386 -16.67 13.75 -18.85
N GLY A 387 -16.85 12.44 -19.09
CA GLY A 387 -16.23 11.39 -18.32
C GLY A 387 -16.90 11.09 -16.95
N GLY A 388 -18.01 11.75 -16.59
CA GLY A 388 -18.72 11.52 -15.33
C GLY A 388 -19.17 10.06 -15.17
N GLY A 389 -19.60 9.40 -16.25
CA GLY A 389 -19.98 7.97 -16.24
C GLY A 389 -18.80 7.00 -16.06
N ALA A 390 -17.55 7.46 -16.16
CA ALA A 390 -16.36 6.66 -15.85
C ALA A 390 -15.98 6.71 -14.36
N ILE A 391 -16.60 7.59 -13.58
CA ILE A 391 -16.35 7.74 -12.13
C ILE A 391 -17.28 6.80 -11.36
N ARG A 392 -16.76 5.66 -10.93
CA ARG A 392 -17.49 4.68 -10.13
C ARG A 392 -17.52 5.06 -8.65
N ALA A 393 -16.36 5.24 -8.05
CA ALA A 393 -16.20 5.55 -6.64
C ALA A 393 -16.16 7.06 -6.42
N VAL A 394 -17.35 7.65 -6.22
CA VAL A 394 -17.53 9.11 -6.11
C VAL A 394 -16.81 9.67 -4.89
N SER A 395 -16.82 8.96 -3.77
CA SER A 395 -16.22 9.37 -2.48
C SER A 395 -14.76 9.80 -2.56
N ARG A 396 -14.01 9.31 -3.54
CA ARG A 396 -12.58 9.58 -3.74
C ARG A 396 -12.26 11.05 -4.03
N TYR A 397 -13.25 11.88 -4.35
CA TYR A 397 -13.06 13.34 -4.48
C TYR A 397 -12.52 13.96 -3.18
N VAL A 398 -12.85 13.40 -2.01
CA VAL A 398 -12.39 13.92 -0.72
C VAL A 398 -10.87 13.89 -0.62
N ILE A 399 -10.22 12.84 -1.13
CA ILE A 399 -8.75 12.75 -1.13
C ILE A 399 -8.13 13.89 -1.94
N PHE A 400 -8.68 14.21 -3.11
CA PHE A 400 -8.27 15.37 -3.88
C PHE A 400 -8.48 16.68 -3.10
N LEU A 401 -9.63 16.84 -2.43
CA LEU A 401 -9.98 18.05 -1.70
C LEU A 401 -9.12 18.28 -0.45
N THR A 402 -8.38 17.27 0.05
CA THR A 402 -7.42 17.48 1.14
C THR A 402 -6.35 18.51 0.78
N LEU A 403 -6.02 18.72 -0.51
CA LEU A 403 -5.06 19.75 -0.94
C LEU A 403 -5.58 21.18 -0.72
N PRO A 404 -6.73 21.62 -1.27
CA PRO A 404 -7.27 22.95 -0.95
C PRO A 404 -7.56 23.12 0.55
N MET A 405 -8.00 22.07 1.24
CA MET A 405 -8.21 22.11 2.69
C MET A 405 -6.90 22.25 3.47
N SER A 406 -5.79 21.64 3.02
CA SER A 406 -4.48 21.79 3.64
C SER A 406 -3.94 23.23 3.54
N ILE A 407 -4.21 23.89 2.41
CA ILE A 407 -3.87 25.31 2.23
C ILE A 407 -4.67 26.17 3.22
N ALA A 408 -5.97 25.93 3.35
CA ALA A 408 -6.82 26.64 4.31
C ALA A 408 -6.39 26.37 5.76
N PHE A 409 -6.09 25.12 6.11
CA PHE A 409 -5.60 24.72 7.42
C PHE A 409 -4.28 25.40 7.77
N ALA A 410 -3.31 25.38 6.86
CA ALA A 410 -2.01 26.06 7.04
C ALA A 410 -2.19 27.58 7.18
N TYR A 411 -3.05 28.20 6.36
CA TYR A 411 -3.35 29.63 6.47
C TYR A 411 -4.03 29.98 7.80
N GLY A 412 -5.03 29.20 8.22
CA GLY A 412 -5.70 29.38 9.51
C GLY A 412 -4.74 29.28 10.68
N LEU A 413 -3.86 28.28 10.68
CA LEU A 413 -2.81 28.10 11.68
C LEU A 413 -1.82 29.27 11.67
N GLN A 414 -1.41 29.74 10.51
CA GLN A 414 -0.57 30.94 10.36
C GLN A 414 -1.20 32.15 11.04
N LYS A 415 -2.51 32.38 10.82
CA LYS A 415 -3.22 33.51 11.42
C LYS A 415 -3.42 33.37 12.92
N ALA A 416 -3.73 32.16 13.38
CA ALA A 416 -3.88 31.87 14.80
C ALA A 416 -2.55 32.09 15.56
N LEU A 417 -1.41 31.65 15.01
CA LEU A 417 -0.09 31.89 15.59
C LEU A 417 0.30 33.37 15.60
N GLN A 418 -0.03 34.11 14.55
CA GLN A 418 0.18 35.57 14.51
C GLN A 418 -0.62 36.29 15.58
N PHE A 419 -1.89 35.90 15.79
CA PHE A 419 -2.76 36.46 16.84
C PHE A 419 -2.28 36.08 18.25
N ALA A 420 -1.68 34.91 18.41
CA ALA A 420 -1.14 34.39 19.67
C ALA A 420 0.25 34.97 20.02
N THR A 421 0.89 35.71 19.13
CA THR A 421 2.24 36.27 19.35
C THR A 421 2.29 37.09 20.62
N GLY A 422 3.28 36.81 21.48
CA GLY A 422 3.43 37.44 22.80
C GLY A 422 2.57 36.84 23.92
N LYS A 423 1.71 35.85 23.61
CA LYS A 423 0.80 35.20 24.57
C LYS A 423 1.15 33.69 24.66
N GLN A 424 2.13 33.33 25.50
CA GLN A 424 2.67 31.95 25.58
C GLN A 424 1.61 30.87 25.73
N ARG A 425 0.64 31.03 26.65
CA ARG A 425 -0.45 30.04 26.86
C ARG A 425 -1.32 29.85 25.62
N LEU A 426 -1.62 30.94 24.90
CA LEU A 426 -2.43 30.90 23.69
C LEU A 426 -1.63 30.24 22.54
N THR A 427 -0.35 30.57 22.42
CA THR A 427 0.54 29.92 21.43
C THR A 427 0.62 28.42 21.68
N ALA A 428 0.79 27.99 22.93
CA ALA A 428 0.81 26.56 23.28
C ALA A 428 -0.54 25.89 22.96
N ALA A 429 -1.66 26.53 23.26
CA ALA A 429 -2.99 26.00 22.92
C ALA A 429 -3.18 25.85 21.40
N VAL A 430 -2.78 26.85 20.61
CA VAL A 430 -2.87 26.78 19.14
C VAL A 430 -1.99 25.64 18.58
N LEU A 431 -0.78 25.46 19.12
CA LEU A 431 0.12 24.38 18.70
C LEU A 431 -0.44 23.00 19.09
N LEU A 432 -1.03 22.85 20.28
CA LEU A 432 -1.68 21.61 20.70
C LEU A 432 -2.89 21.25 19.80
N VAL A 433 -3.73 22.23 19.47
CA VAL A 433 -4.86 22.03 18.56
C VAL A 433 -4.38 21.64 17.15
N ALA A 434 -3.33 22.30 16.66
CA ALA A 434 -2.75 21.94 15.34
C ALA A 434 -2.11 20.54 15.36
N ALA A 435 -1.39 20.18 16.42
CA ALA A 435 -0.82 18.85 16.59
C ALA A 435 -1.92 17.78 16.67
N PHE A 436 -3.02 18.05 17.38
CA PHE A 436 -4.18 17.18 17.43
C PHE A 436 -4.81 17.01 16.04
N GLY A 437 -5.03 18.11 15.29
CA GLY A 437 -5.58 18.07 13.92
C GLY A 437 -4.73 17.28 12.91
N VAL A 438 -3.40 17.21 13.14
CA VAL A 438 -2.50 16.33 12.39
C VAL A 438 -2.58 14.90 12.93
N PHE A 439 -2.54 14.71 14.24
CA PHE A 439 -2.53 13.39 14.87
C PHE A 439 -3.81 12.60 14.61
N GLU A 440 -4.97 13.24 14.55
CA GLU A 440 -6.24 12.59 14.23
C GLU A 440 -6.30 11.98 12.83
N GLN A 441 -5.30 12.24 11.95
CA GLN A 441 -5.21 11.62 10.61
C GLN A 441 -4.67 10.18 10.66
N PHE A 442 -4.05 9.77 11.76
CA PHE A 442 -3.34 8.50 11.85
C PHE A 442 -4.19 7.38 12.47
N GLY A 443 -3.87 6.15 12.09
CA GLY A 443 -4.54 4.95 12.55
C GLY A 443 -3.76 3.68 12.24
N VAL A 444 -4.37 2.53 12.55
CA VAL A 444 -3.93 1.20 12.12
C VAL A 444 -4.99 0.60 11.22
N PRO A 445 -4.66 0.05 10.05
CA PRO A 445 -5.66 -0.54 9.16
C PRO A 445 -6.33 -1.74 9.86
N LYS A 446 -7.65 -1.69 10.07
CA LYS A 446 -8.42 -2.80 10.62
C LYS A 446 -9.36 -3.39 9.56
N VAL A 447 -10.17 -2.55 8.94
CA VAL A 447 -11.11 -2.97 7.88
C VAL A 447 -10.39 -3.20 6.57
N VAL A 448 -9.36 -2.42 6.28
CA VAL A 448 -8.53 -2.54 5.06
C VAL A 448 -7.63 -3.77 5.08
N GLY A 449 -7.63 -4.50 6.21
CA GLY A 449 -6.72 -5.61 6.46
C GLY A 449 -5.39 -5.16 7.05
N THR A 450 -4.83 -5.98 7.93
CA THR A 450 -3.51 -5.73 8.56
C THR A 450 -2.34 -5.98 7.59
N GLY A 451 -2.63 -6.19 6.31
CA GLY A 451 -1.66 -6.64 5.31
C GLY A 451 -1.45 -8.16 5.32
N PHE A 452 -0.80 -8.66 4.30
CA PHE A 452 -0.40 -10.07 4.19
C PHE A 452 1.11 -10.20 4.16
N SER A 453 1.65 -11.37 4.57
CA SER A 453 3.08 -11.64 4.55
C SER A 453 3.57 -11.78 3.11
N LYS A 454 4.58 -10.99 2.73
CA LYS A 454 5.19 -11.06 1.39
C LYS A 454 5.92 -12.36 1.17
N SER A 455 6.61 -12.88 2.18
CA SER A 455 7.37 -14.13 2.10
C SER A 455 6.45 -15.32 1.86
N VAL A 456 5.33 -15.37 2.56
CA VAL A 456 4.30 -16.41 2.36
C VAL A 456 3.68 -16.30 0.97
N GLU A 457 3.32 -15.10 0.55
CA GLU A 457 2.70 -14.85 -0.76
C GLU A 457 3.65 -15.22 -1.91
N GLU A 458 4.92 -14.83 -1.84
CA GLU A 458 5.91 -15.17 -2.87
C GLU A 458 6.15 -16.69 -2.95
N THR A 459 6.18 -17.38 -1.80
CA THR A 459 6.33 -18.84 -1.74
C THR A 459 5.13 -19.52 -2.38
N TYR A 460 3.93 -19.09 -2.02
CA TYR A 460 2.69 -19.57 -2.62
C TYR A 460 2.66 -19.41 -4.14
N LEU A 461 2.94 -18.22 -4.64
CA LEU A 461 2.90 -17.93 -6.07
C LEU A 461 3.91 -18.77 -6.86
N LYS A 462 5.12 -18.97 -6.32
CA LYS A 462 6.13 -19.85 -6.91
C LYS A 462 5.68 -21.30 -6.94
N ALA A 463 5.11 -21.79 -5.84
CA ALA A 463 4.60 -23.17 -5.74
C ALA A 463 3.46 -23.42 -6.74
N MET A 464 2.50 -22.48 -6.85
CA MET A 464 1.40 -22.60 -7.81
C MET A 464 1.89 -22.50 -9.26
N ALA A 465 2.81 -21.59 -9.55
CA ALA A 465 3.40 -21.45 -10.89
C ALA A 465 4.15 -22.73 -11.33
N ALA A 466 4.83 -23.40 -10.40
CA ALA A 466 5.55 -24.67 -10.67
C ALA A 466 4.62 -25.85 -10.98
N LYS A 467 3.34 -25.79 -10.58
CA LYS A 467 2.33 -26.83 -10.93
C LYS A 467 1.86 -26.73 -12.38
N LEU A 468 2.13 -25.62 -13.08
CA LEU A 468 1.74 -25.46 -14.48
C LEU A 468 2.66 -26.28 -15.41
N PRO A 469 2.11 -27.18 -16.25
CA PRO A 469 2.87 -27.88 -17.26
C PRO A 469 3.59 -26.93 -18.24
N THR A 470 4.77 -27.30 -18.69
CA THR A 470 5.58 -26.44 -19.57
C THR A 470 4.99 -26.24 -20.97
N ASP A 471 4.06 -27.10 -21.39
CA ASP A 471 3.37 -27.05 -22.69
C ASP A 471 2.08 -26.25 -22.66
N CYS A 472 1.74 -25.61 -21.52
CA CYS A 472 0.55 -24.76 -21.41
C CYS A 472 0.68 -23.47 -22.21
N THR A 473 -0.23 -23.23 -23.12
CA THR A 473 -0.37 -21.94 -23.83
C THR A 473 -1.06 -20.90 -22.96
N ALA A 474 -2.05 -21.33 -22.18
CA ALA A 474 -2.78 -20.53 -21.19
C ALA A 474 -3.27 -21.43 -20.08
N PHE A 475 -3.76 -20.83 -18.99
CA PHE A 475 -4.39 -21.57 -17.91
C PHE A 475 -5.64 -20.85 -17.37
N TYR A 476 -6.45 -21.61 -16.66
CA TYR A 476 -7.51 -21.10 -15.80
C TYR A 476 -7.39 -21.70 -14.41
N VAL A 477 -7.88 -20.94 -13.41
CA VAL A 477 -7.89 -21.41 -12.02
C VAL A 477 -9.19 -22.09 -11.69
N ALA A 478 -9.13 -23.12 -10.84
CA ALA A 478 -10.27 -23.85 -10.32
C ALA A 478 -10.19 -23.96 -8.80
N PRO A 479 -11.33 -24.08 -8.08
CA PRO A 479 -11.33 -24.33 -6.66
C PRO A 479 -10.72 -25.69 -6.34
N GLY A 480 -9.75 -25.73 -5.44
CA GLY A 480 -9.29 -26.96 -4.82
C GLY A 480 -10.25 -27.44 -3.72
N PRO A 481 -10.08 -28.67 -3.23
CA PRO A 481 -10.83 -29.17 -2.07
C PRO A 481 -10.65 -28.22 -0.88
N ASN A 482 -11.75 -27.83 -0.24
CA ASN A 482 -11.77 -26.93 0.92
C ASN A 482 -11.27 -25.50 0.70
N ALA A 483 -11.13 -25.06 -0.54
CA ALA A 483 -10.69 -23.70 -0.83
C ALA A 483 -11.69 -22.64 -0.32
N LYS A 484 -11.24 -21.76 0.59
CA LYS A 484 -12.04 -20.71 1.25
C LYS A 484 -11.86 -19.32 0.63
N TYR A 485 -11.21 -19.20 -0.51
CA TYR A 485 -10.99 -17.92 -1.18
C TYR A 485 -12.29 -17.21 -1.56
N SER A 486 -12.28 -15.89 -1.49
CA SER A 486 -13.30 -15.07 -2.13
C SER A 486 -13.19 -15.18 -3.65
N THR A 487 -14.28 -14.89 -4.36
CA THR A 487 -14.27 -14.90 -5.85
C THR A 487 -13.18 -14.00 -6.42
N ALA A 488 -12.98 -12.82 -5.84
CA ALA A 488 -11.94 -11.88 -6.29
C ALA A 488 -10.53 -12.46 -6.11
N GLU A 489 -10.26 -13.15 -5.00
CA GLU A 489 -8.93 -13.72 -4.74
C GLU A 489 -8.51 -14.75 -5.80
N TYR A 490 -9.42 -15.61 -6.27
CA TYR A 490 -9.12 -16.51 -7.39
C TYR A 490 -8.65 -15.77 -8.64
N GLN A 491 -9.30 -14.66 -8.95
CA GLN A 491 -8.98 -13.86 -10.12
C GLN A 491 -7.60 -13.18 -9.98
N TYR A 492 -7.30 -12.63 -8.80
CA TYR A 492 -6.00 -12.03 -8.52
C TYR A 492 -4.89 -13.06 -8.43
N ASP A 493 -5.15 -14.25 -7.86
CA ASP A 493 -4.19 -15.36 -7.86
C ASP A 493 -3.80 -15.76 -9.28
N ALA A 494 -4.78 -15.90 -10.17
CA ALA A 494 -4.51 -16.19 -11.58
C ALA A 494 -3.61 -15.14 -12.23
N MET A 495 -3.86 -13.85 -11.98
CA MET A 495 -3.03 -12.76 -12.49
C MET A 495 -1.60 -12.84 -11.96
N MET A 496 -1.44 -13.02 -10.63
CA MET A 496 -0.12 -13.08 -9.99
C MET A 496 0.66 -14.32 -10.43
N ILE A 497 0.01 -15.49 -10.51
CA ILE A 497 0.61 -16.73 -11.02
C ILE A 497 1.03 -16.56 -12.49
N SER A 498 0.21 -15.91 -13.31
CA SER A 498 0.56 -15.55 -14.69
C SER A 498 1.80 -14.66 -14.75
N SER A 499 1.94 -13.72 -13.84
CA SER A 499 3.12 -12.85 -13.73
C SER A 499 4.39 -13.62 -13.40
N VAL A 500 4.33 -14.64 -12.53
CA VAL A 500 5.47 -15.47 -12.11
C VAL A 500 5.79 -16.53 -13.16
N SER A 501 4.80 -17.28 -13.66
CA SER A 501 4.97 -18.39 -14.63
C SER A 501 5.22 -17.93 -16.05
N ARG A 502 4.84 -16.69 -16.39
CA ARG A 502 4.79 -16.16 -17.76
C ARG A 502 3.77 -16.85 -18.68
N VAL A 503 2.93 -17.70 -18.17
CA VAL A 503 1.83 -18.33 -18.87
C VAL A 503 0.62 -17.40 -18.81
N LYS A 504 -0.08 -17.19 -19.93
CA LYS A 504 -1.27 -16.35 -20.02
C LYS A 504 -2.42 -16.98 -19.25
N THR A 505 -3.36 -16.16 -18.74
CA THR A 505 -4.53 -16.67 -18.04
C THR A 505 -5.84 -16.15 -18.65
N VAL A 506 -6.87 -17.00 -18.68
CA VAL A 506 -8.23 -16.58 -19.07
C VAL A 506 -8.96 -15.84 -17.94
N ASN A 507 -8.45 -15.98 -16.70
CA ASN A 507 -8.97 -15.32 -15.50
C ASN A 507 -8.35 -13.94 -15.30
N ALA A 508 -9.10 -13.04 -14.72
CA ALA A 508 -8.57 -11.79 -14.13
C ALA A 508 -9.66 -11.03 -13.36
N SER A 509 -9.21 -10.07 -12.54
CA SER A 509 -10.03 -9.01 -11.96
C SER A 509 -9.52 -7.65 -12.41
N SER A 510 -10.42 -6.79 -12.85
CA SER A 510 -10.09 -5.43 -13.28
C SER A 510 -11.30 -4.51 -13.15
N SER A 511 -11.11 -3.21 -13.35
CA SER A 511 -12.21 -2.23 -13.33
C SER A 511 -13.21 -2.45 -14.46
N GLN A 512 -12.80 -3.11 -15.54
CA GLN A 512 -13.62 -3.47 -16.68
C GLN A 512 -13.36 -4.93 -17.06
N PHE A 513 -14.33 -5.54 -17.76
CA PHE A 513 -14.28 -6.93 -18.22
C PHE A 513 -14.52 -7.01 -19.72
N PRO A 514 -14.01 -8.05 -20.41
CA PRO A 514 -14.36 -8.30 -21.81
C PRO A 514 -15.88 -8.51 -21.98
N GLN A 515 -16.41 -8.08 -23.08
CA GLN A 515 -17.82 -8.31 -23.39
C GLN A 515 -18.13 -9.81 -23.38
N ASN A 516 -19.22 -10.18 -22.71
CA ASN A 516 -19.67 -11.58 -22.58
C ASN A 516 -18.64 -12.54 -21.95
N TRP A 517 -17.72 -12.03 -21.12
CA TRP A 517 -16.79 -12.87 -20.38
C TRP A 517 -17.46 -13.46 -19.12
N PRO A 518 -17.63 -14.81 -19.01
CA PRO A 518 -18.48 -15.39 -17.97
C PRO A 518 -17.69 -15.98 -16.79
N LEU A 519 -16.36 -15.73 -16.67
CA LEU A 519 -15.47 -16.51 -15.82
C LEU A 519 -15.16 -15.84 -14.45
N TYR A 520 -15.96 -14.85 -14.05
CA TYR A 520 -15.76 -14.18 -12.76
C TYR A 520 -16.05 -15.10 -11.58
N TRP A 521 -17.17 -15.81 -11.62
CA TRP A 521 -17.68 -16.63 -10.52
C TRP A 521 -17.11 -18.05 -10.55
N VAL A 522 -15.87 -18.22 -10.09
CA VAL A 522 -15.11 -19.50 -10.15
C VAL A 522 -15.79 -20.66 -9.40
N LYS A 523 -16.60 -20.35 -8.38
CA LYS A 523 -17.35 -21.36 -7.59
C LYS A 523 -18.72 -21.71 -8.17
N ASN A 524 -19.12 -21.11 -9.30
CA ASN A 524 -20.40 -21.42 -9.93
C ASN A 524 -20.35 -22.86 -10.48
N PRO A 525 -21.39 -23.69 -10.31
CA PRO A 525 -21.48 -25.03 -10.92
C PRO A 525 -21.22 -25.05 -12.43
N ASP A 526 -21.62 -24.00 -13.15
CA ASP A 526 -21.44 -23.88 -14.61
C ASP A 526 -20.05 -23.33 -14.99
N TYR A 527 -19.13 -23.11 -14.04
CA TYR A 527 -17.87 -22.44 -14.32
C TYR A 527 -17.01 -23.20 -15.36
N GLU A 528 -16.85 -24.51 -15.19
CA GLU A 528 -16.06 -25.35 -16.10
C GLU A 528 -16.66 -25.34 -17.53
N SER A 529 -17.98 -25.45 -17.66
CA SER A 529 -18.67 -25.36 -18.95
C SER A 529 -18.49 -23.96 -19.58
N ASN A 530 -18.55 -22.91 -18.79
CA ASN A 530 -18.28 -21.55 -19.23
C ASN A 530 -16.84 -21.36 -19.71
N VAL A 531 -15.85 -22.00 -19.05
CA VAL A 531 -14.45 -22.00 -19.51
C VAL A 531 -14.33 -22.66 -20.87
N GLN A 532 -14.95 -23.85 -21.07
CA GLN A 532 -14.92 -24.54 -22.36
C GLN A 532 -15.64 -23.72 -23.45
N ALA A 533 -16.76 -23.11 -23.12
CA ALA A 533 -17.50 -22.22 -24.04
C ALA A 533 -16.64 -20.99 -24.44
N TRP A 534 -15.92 -20.39 -23.48
CA TRP A 534 -15.00 -19.29 -23.75
C TRP A 534 -13.84 -19.70 -24.65
N ILE A 535 -13.19 -20.84 -24.37
CA ILE A 535 -12.10 -21.40 -25.19
C ILE A 535 -12.56 -21.59 -26.64
N HIS A 536 -13.73 -22.18 -26.82
CA HIS A 536 -14.31 -22.44 -28.13
C HIS A 536 -14.70 -21.14 -28.85
N ALA A 537 -15.46 -20.25 -28.18
CA ALA A 537 -15.91 -18.97 -28.73
C ALA A 537 -14.76 -18.06 -29.15
N GLN A 538 -13.69 -18.04 -28.38
CA GLN A 538 -12.48 -17.25 -28.64
C GLN A 538 -11.47 -17.96 -29.56
N LYS A 539 -11.77 -19.20 -30.02
CA LYS A 539 -10.90 -20.00 -30.88
C LYS A 539 -9.48 -20.11 -30.32
N ILE A 540 -9.36 -20.34 -29.02
CA ILE A 540 -8.04 -20.46 -28.37
C ILE A 540 -7.36 -21.72 -28.89
N THR A 541 -6.22 -21.57 -29.55
CA THR A 541 -5.37 -22.66 -30.02
C THR A 541 -4.30 -22.98 -29.00
N GLY A 542 -3.94 -24.26 -28.88
CA GLY A 542 -2.98 -24.74 -27.89
C GLY A 542 -3.63 -25.25 -26.61
N LYS A 543 -2.82 -25.74 -25.69
CA LYS A 543 -3.26 -26.38 -24.45
C LYS A 543 -3.65 -25.32 -23.41
N VAL A 544 -4.91 -25.32 -22.99
CA VAL A 544 -5.37 -24.54 -21.85
C VAL A 544 -5.41 -25.44 -20.62
N CYS A 545 -4.57 -25.15 -19.65
CA CYS A 545 -4.40 -25.98 -18.46
C CYS A 545 -5.32 -25.54 -17.32
N ARG A 546 -5.90 -26.52 -16.61
CA ARG A 546 -6.59 -26.30 -15.35
C ARG A 546 -5.58 -26.24 -14.21
N LEU A 547 -5.58 -25.17 -13.46
CA LEU A 547 -4.77 -25.04 -12.24
C LEU A 547 -5.68 -25.01 -11.02
N GLU A 548 -5.60 -26.04 -10.23
CA GLU A 548 -6.32 -26.12 -8.97
C GLU A 548 -5.57 -25.35 -7.90
N LEU A 549 -6.23 -24.36 -7.31
CA LEU A 549 -5.69 -23.61 -6.19
C LEU A 549 -5.96 -24.38 -4.93
N SER A 550 -4.92 -24.96 -4.35
CA SER A 550 -5.06 -25.70 -3.11
C SER A 550 -4.79 -24.83 -1.89
N PRO A 551 -5.56 -25.01 -0.82
CA PRO A 551 -5.42 -24.25 0.41
C PRO A 551 -4.14 -24.53 1.20
N GLU A 552 -3.26 -25.39 0.73
CA GLU A 552 -2.02 -25.78 1.42
C GLU A 552 -1.07 -24.61 1.69
N VAL A 553 -1.37 -23.43 1.12
CA VAL A 553 -0.75 -22.16 1.49
C VAL A 553 -1.84 -21.15 1.86
N GLU A 554 -2.85 -21.59 2.58
CA GLU A 554 -3.83 -20.66 3.15
C GLU A 554 -3.13 -19.63 4.00
N THR A 555 -3.59 -18.40 3.83
CA THR A 555 -3.26 -17.30 4.72
C THR A 555 -3.28 -17.77 6.16
N PHE A 556 -2.12 -17.84 6.75
CA PHE A 556 -1.96 -18.20 8.14
C PHE A 556 -2.80 -17.24 8.99
N ASP A 557 -3.90 -17.71 9.51
CA ASP A 557 -4.50 -17.11 10.68
C ASP A 557 -3.85 -17.77 11.92
N PRO A 558 -2.98 -17.05 12.64
CA PRO A 558 -2.35 -17.57 13.85
C PRO A 558 -3.38 -17.95 14.93
N LYS A 559 -4.63 -17.54 14.76
CA LYS A 559 -5.75 -17.87 15.67
C LYS A 559 -6.46 -19.17 15.33
N LEU A 560 -6.20 -19.79 14.16
CA LEU A 560 -6.75 -21.12 13.87
C LEU A 560 -6.03 -22.16 14.72
N PRO A 561 -6.76 -22.97 15.50
CA PRO A 561 -6.16 -24.02 16.32
C PRO A 561 -5.39 -25.02 15.44
N SER A 562 -4.14 -25.25 15.81
CA SER A 562 -3.30 -26.30 15.22
C SER A 562 -3.07 -27.39 16.27
N PRO A 563 -2.92 -28.67 15.90
CA PRO A 563 -2.56 -29.71 16.87
C PRO A 563 -1.33 -29.34 17.71
N ILE A 564 -0.40 -28.59 17.13
CA ILE A 564 0.80 -28.14 17.85
C ILE A 564 0.49 -27.10 18.94
N ASP A 565 -0.68 -26.50 18.98
CA ASP A 565 -1.10 -25.57 20.03
C ASP A 565 -1.49 -26.31 21.32
N ASP A 566 -1.89 -27.57 21.21
CA ASP A 566 -2.08 -28.43 22.36
C ASP A 566 -0.74 -28.75 23.04
N SER A 567 -0.68 -28.56 24.36
CA SER A 567 0.59 -28.68 25.09
C SER A 567 1.10 -30.12 25.16
N GLU A 568 0.19 -31.11 25.18
CA GLU A 568 0.58 -32.50 25.19
C GLU A 568 1.10 -32.95 23.84
N PHE A 569 0.38 -32.63 22.77
CA PHE A 569 0.84 -32.88 21.40
C PHE A 569 2.21 -32.22 21.14
N PHE A 570 2.36 -30.96 21.57
CA PHE A 570 3.62 -30.21 21.41
C PHE A 570 4.79 -30.92 22.09
N VAL A 571 4.66 -31.30 23.36
CA VAL A 571 5.71 -32.00 24.11
C VAL A 571 6.05 -33.34 23.46
N ARG A 572 5.05 -34.15 23.13
CA ARG A 572 5.26 -35.45 22.43
C ARG A 572 6.04 -35.26 21.12
N GLN A 573 5.64 -34.27 20.35
CA GLN A 573 6.27 -34.01 19.05
C GLN A 573 7.73 -33.59 19.17
N LEU A 574 8.07 -32.79 20.18
CA LEU A 574 9.48 -32.42 20.42
C LEU A 574 10.35 -33.64 20.72
N TYR A 575 9.87 -34.61 21.54
CA TYR A 575 10.62 -35.85 21.80
C TYR A 575 10.71 -36.71 20.54
N ARG A 576 9.65 -36.84 19.75
CA ARG A 576 9.71 -37.52 18.45
C ARG A 576 10.71 -36.91 17.50
N ASP A 577 10.77 -35.55 17.48
CA ASP A 577 11.66 -34.82 16.57
C ASP A 577 13.13 -34.93 16.99
N PHE A 578 13.44 -34.94 18.29
CA PHE A 578 14.81 -34.85 18.81
C PHE A 578 15.34 -36.21 19.35
N ALA A 579 14.54 -36.96 20.04
CA ALA A 579 14.94 -38.26 20.55
C ALA A 579 14.60 -39.42 19.60
N GLY A 580 13.63 -39.23 18.69
CA GLY A 580 13.15 -40.26 17.79
C GLY A 580 12.19 -41.26 18.43
N GLU A 581 11.74 -41.02 19.67
CA GLU A 581 10.89 -41.90 20.44
C GLU A 581 9.81 -41.15 21.23
N GLU A 582 8.81 -41.88 21.71
CA GLU A 582 7.79 -41.35 22.60
C GLU A 582 8.35 -41.30 24.03
N PRO A 583 8.20 -40.19 24.75
CA PRO A 583 8.60 -40.13 26.15
C PRO A 583 7.59 -40.83 27.06
N ASP A 584 8.04 -41.21 28.27
CA ASP A 584 7.15 -41.76 29.29
C ASP A 584 6.04 -40.80 29.68
N ALA A 585 4.87 -41.35 30.03
CA ALA A 585 3.69 -40.55 30.38
C ALA A 585 3.94 -39.57 31.56
N GLN A 586 4.83 -39.92 32.50
CA GLN A 586 5.21 -39.07 33.62
C GLN A 586 6.05 -37.86 33.14
N VAL A 587 6.94 -38.06 32.18
CA VAL A 587 7.75 -37.02 31.57
C VAL A 587 6.85 -36.06 30.82
N ILE A 588 5.90 -36.56 30.02
CA ILE A 588 4.91 -35.74 29.31
C ILE A 588 4.13 -34.91 30.31
N ALA A 589 3.53 -35.54 31.32
CA ALA A 589 2.74 -34.85 32.34
C ALA A 589 3.52 -33.75 33.05
N SER A 590 4.79 -34.00 33.37
CA SER A 590 5.67 -33.02 34.02
C SER A 590 5.89 -31.77 33.12
N GLN A 591 6.24 -31.96 31.85
CA GLN A 591 6.50 -30.82 30.93
C GLN A 591 5.20 -30.08 30.57
N VAL A 592 4.10 -30.78 30.38
CA VAL A 592 2.78 -30.20 30.14
C VAL A 592 2.32 -29.36 31.34
N ASN A 593 2.52 -29.85 32.56
CA ASN A 593 2.21 -29.11 33.78
C ASN A 593 3.04 -27.81 33.88
N LYS A 594 4.30 -27.84 33.50
CA LYS A 594 5.13 -26.62 33.45
C LYS A 594 4.51 -25.57 32.52
N ILE A 595 4.10 -25.98 31.31
CA ILE A 595 3.50 -25.05 30.33
C ILE A 595 2.15 -24.53 30.82
N LYS A 596 1.26 -25.42 31.32
CA LYS A 596 -0.12 -25.06 31.71
C LYS A 596 -0.19 -24.20 32.98
N ASN A 597 0.74 -24.40 33.91
CA ASN A 597 0.78 -23.71 35.20
C ASN A 597 1.82 -22.58 35.21
N CYS A 598 2.22 -22.07 34.04
CA CYS A 598 3.16 -21.00 33.91
C CYS A 598 2.62 -19.73 34.55
N ARG A 599 3.37 -19.18 35.50
CA ARG A 599 3.03 -17.89 36.12
C ARG A 599 3.40 -16.74 35.18
N PRO A 600 2.62 -15.66 35.15
CA PRO A 600 3.05 -14.47 34.42
C PRO A 600 4.45 -14.05 34.89
N ASN A 601 5.37 -13.85 33.92
CA ASN A 601 6.78 -13.48 34.10
C ASN A 601 7.72 -14.60 34.64
N ASP A 602 7.37 -15.88 34.60
CA ASP A 602 8.31 -16.99 34.79
C ASP A 602 8.73 -17.58 33.44
N GLU A 603 9.82 -17.03 32.88
CA GLU A 603 10.35 -17.44 31.56
C GLU A 603 10.67 -18.94 31.46
N ARG A 604 10.93 -19.64 32.60
CA ARG A 604 11.33 -21.05 32.63
C ARG A 604 10.19 -22.02 32.27
N CYS A 605 8.97 -21.59 32.32
CA CYS A 605 7.80 -22.39 31.98
C CYS A 605 7.18 -22.04 30.63
N GLU A 606 7.71 -21.02 29.94
CA GLU A 606 7.27 -20.69 28.58
C GLU A 606 7.60 -21.82 27.59
N ARG A 607 6.77 -21.94 26.54
CA ARG A 607 6.90 -23.01 25.54
C ARG A 607 8.28 -23.02 24.88
N ALA A 608 8.87 -21.86 24.63
CA ALA A 608 10.20 -21.74 24.02
C ALA A 608 11.29 -22.30 24.94
N HIS A 609 11.20 -22.04 26.24
CA HIS A 609 12.12 -22.58 27.23
C HIS A 609 12.00 -24.10 27.39
N VAL A 610 10.75 -24.61 27.43
CA VAL A 610 10.50 -26.06 27.48
C VAL A 610 11.04 -26.73 26.22
N ALA A 611 10.80 -26.14 25.04
CA ALA A 611 11.31 -26.66 23.78
C ALA A 611 12.84 -26.67 23.71
N LEU A 612 13.50 -25.60 24.15
CA LEU A 612 14.95 -25.53 24.20
C LEU A 612 15.53 -26.56 25.16
N ASN A 613 14.94 -26.74 26.34
CA ASN A 613 15.40 -27.73 27.30
C ASN A 613 15.28 -29.18 26.76
N ILE A 614 14.21 -29.50 26.04
CA ILE A 614 14.06 -30.81 25.38
C ILE A 614 15.10 -30.97 24.26
N PHE A 615 15.29 -29.93 23.44
CA PHE A 615 16.28 -29.90 22.37
C PHE A 615 17.70 -30.18 22.89
N LEU A 616 18.08 -29.53 24.00
CA LEU A 616 19.39 -29.73 24.63
C LEU A 616 19.47 -31.05 25.40
N GLY A 617 18.40 -31.44 26.12
CA GLY A 617 18.39 -32.57 27.04
C GLY A 617 18.28 -33.94 26.37
N THR A 618 17.82 -34.03 25.12
CA THR A 618 17.68 -35.31 24.38
C THR A 618 18.98 -35.79 23.75
N GLY A 619 20.08 -35.05 23.92
CA GLY A 619 21.34 -35.34 23.23
C GLY A 619 21.32 -35.03 21.73
N PHE A 620 20.22 -34.50 21.18
CA PHE A 620 20.12 -34.10 19.78
C PHE A 620 21.15 -33.01 19.43
N TYR A 621 21.23 -32.01 20.30
CA TYR A 621 22.18 -30.90 20.10
C TYR A 621 23.63 -31.40 20.12
N GLU A 622 24.03 -32.21 21.12
CA GLU A 622 25.39 -32.70 21.25
C GLU A 622 25.79 -33.62 20.08
N ARG A 623 24.93 -34.57 19.74
CA ARG A 623 25.15 -35.47 18.60
C ARG A 623 25.17 -34.70 17.26
N GLY A 624 24.23 -33.77 17.10
CA GLY A 624 24.15 -32.94 15.91
C GLY A 624 25.36 -32.01 15.76
N PHE A 625 25.77 -31.38 16.84
CA PHE A 625 26.97 -30.53 16.86
C PHE A 625 28.23 -31.33 16.44
N PHE A 626 28.38 -32.55 16.93
CA PHE A 626 29.48 -33.43 16.53
C PHE A 626 29.42 -33.75 15.03
N ILE A 627 28.24 -34.09 14.49
CA ILE A 627 28.06 -34.39 13.05
C ILE A 627 28.41 -33.17 12.20
N LEU A 628 27.90 -31.98 12.54
CA LEU A 628 28.21 -30.77 11.79
C LEU A 628 29.70 -30.45 11.75
N ARG A 629 30.36 -30.60 12.87
CA ARG A 629 31.83 -30.41 12.99
C ARG A 629 32.62 -31.43 12.17
N ALA A 630 32.21 -32.69 12.23
CA ALA A 630 32.86 -33.76 11.47
C ALA A 630 32.78 -33.51 9.96
N TYR A 631 31.60 -33.12 9.47
CA TYR A 631 31.43 -32.75 8.06
C TYR A 631 32.25 -31.51 7.67
N GLN A 632 32.26 -30.47 8.51
CA GLN A 632 33.04 -29.25 8.26
C GLN A 632 34.54 -29.55 8.22
N SER A 633 35.05 -30.39 9.15
CA SER A 633 36.47 -30.72 9.21
C SER A 633 36.94 -31.74 8.14
N SER A 634 36.09 -32.72 7.79
CA SER A 634 36.45 -33.76 6.83
C SER A 634 36.09 -33.42 5.37
N CYS A 635 35.02 -32.68 5.14
CA CYS A 635 34.48 -32.38 3.81
C CYS A 635 34.55 -30.89 3.43
N GLY A 636 34.95 -30.00 4.33
CA GLY A 636 34.96 -28.55 4.12
C GLY A 636 33.57 -27.91 3.93
N ARG A 637 32.48 -28.65 4.20
CA ARG A 637 31.09 -28.20 4.03
C ARG A 637 30.19 -28.73 5.14
N MET A 638 29.02 -28.11 5.30
CA MET A 638 27.93 -28.64 6.13
C MET A 638 27.23 -29.81 5.43
N PRO A 639 26.69 -30.79 6.17
CA PRO A 639 25.87 -31.86 5.62
C PRO A 639 24.54 -31.31 5.10
N ARG A 640 23.95 -32.02 4.15
CA ARG A 640 22.52 -31.86 3.81
C ARG A 640 21.67 -32.50 4.90
N TYR A 641 20.40 -32.13 4.96
CA TYR A 641 19.49 -32.69 5.95
C TYR A 641 19.45 -34.24 5.93
N GLU A 642 19.38 -34.85 4.76
CA GLU A 642 19.37 -36.32 4.63
C GLU A 642 20.68 -36.97 5.13
N GLU A 643 21.84 -36.37 4.79
CA GLU A 643 23.14 -36.81 5.27
C GLU A 643 23.27 -36.68 6.78
N PHE A 644 22.75 -35.59 7.33
CA PHE A 644 22.69 -35.33 8.75
C PHE A 644 21.82 -36.38 9.46
N MET A 645 20.62 -36.63 8.96
CA MET A 645 19.69 -37.57 9.56
C MET A 645 20.22 -39.03 9.49
N ASP A 646 20.92 -39.38 8.41
CA ASP A 646 21.57 -40.68 8.29
C ASP A 646 22.72 -40.82 9.31
N ALA A 647 23.57 -39.86 9.44
CA ALA A 647 24.64 -39.80 10.44
C ALA A 647 24.08 -39.80 11.89
N LEU A 648 22.97 -39.12 12.13
CA LEU A 648 22.31 -39.11 13.45
C LEU A 648 21.71 -40.48 13.83
N ARG A 649 21.06 -41.18 12.87
CA ARG A 649 20.51 -42.52 13.08
C ARG A 649 21.58 -43.54 13.36
N ARG A 650 22.74 -43.44 12.73
CA ARG A 650 23.91 -44.32 12.89
C ARG A 650 25.04 -43.60 13.66
N PHE A 651 24.66 -42.81 14.69
CA PHE A 651 25.60 -41.91 15.36
C PHE A 651 26.85 -42.61 15.92
N ASP A 652 26.68 -43.79 16.55
CA ASP A 652 27.81 -44.53 17.14
C ASP A 652 28.78 -45.05 16.08
N GLU A 653 28.27 -45.50 14.94
CA GLU A 653 29.10 -45.96 13.79
C GLU A 653 29.78 -44.75 13.15
N PHE A 654 29.04 -43.66 12.96
CA PHE A 654 29.56 -42.39 12.40
C PHE A 654 30.64 -41.82 13.31
N LYS A 655 30.44 -41.80 14.62
CA LYS A 655 31.43 -41.31 15.61
C LYS A 655 32.71 -42.16 15.55
N LYS A 656 32.62 -43.48 15.47
CA LYS A 656 33.78 -44.38 15.34
C LYS A 656 34.57 -44.12 14.06
N SER A 657 33.92 -43.80 12.97
CA SER A 657 34.57 -43.54 11.69
C SER A 657 35.32 -42.18 11.60
N GLN A 658 34.97 -41.22 12.51
CA GLN A 658 35.49 -39.86 12.51
C GLN A 658 36.52 -39.58 13.61
N MET A 659 36.81 -40.50 14.51
CA MET A 659 37.78 -40.32 15.61
C MET A 659 39.21 -40.44 15.13
N SER A 660 39.83 -39.27 14.82
CA SER A 660 41.27 -39.06 14.84
C SER A 660 41.58 -38.06 15.98
N PRO A 661 42.47 -38.38 16.91
CA PRO A 661 42.58 -37.66 18.21
C PRO A 661 43.15 -36.23 18.17
N GLU A 662 43.67 -35.73 17.06
CA GLU A 662 44.58 -34.58 17.04
C GLU A 662 44.02 -33.24 16.52
N ARG A 663 42.71 -33.08 16.35
CA ARG A 663 42.17 -31.91 15.61
C ARG A 663 41.09 -31.11 16.33
N ILE A 664 41.03 -31.05 17.65
CA ILE A 664 39.90 -30.46 18.38
C ILE A 664 40.25 -29.29 19.30
N GLU A 665 41.19 -28.45 19.00
CA GLU A 665 41.39 -27.18 19.76
C GLU A 665 41.80 -26.05 18.82
N SER A 666 40.88 -25.15 18.49
CA SER A 666 41.21 -23.80 18.07
C SER A 666 40.04 -22.84 18.29
N ASP A 667 40.34 -21.56 18.56
CA ASP A 667 39.40 -20.42 18.77
C ASP A 667 38.38 -20.18 17.66
N GLU A 668 38.58 -20.76 16.47
CA GLU A 668 37.64 -20.75 15.35
C GLU A 668 36.37 -21.52 15.67
N MET A 669 36.39 -22.40 16.66
CA MET A 669 35.26 -23.26 17.05
C MET A 669 34.21 -22.56 17.92
N MET A 670 34.56 -21.49 18.66
CA MET A 670 33.58 -20.69 19.38
C MET A 670 32.74 -19.83 18.42
N ARG A 671 33.31 -19.37 17.30
CA ARG A 671 32.58 -18.62 16.23
C ARG A 671 31.62 -19.46 15.45
N LEU A 672 31.83 -20.78 15.35
CA LEU A 672 30.92 -21.73 14.69
C LEU A 672 29.73 -22.14 15.60
N GLY A 673 29.79 -21.91 16.91
CA GLY A 673 28.79 -22.38 17.85
C GLY A 673 27.38 -21.88 17.55
N ASN A 674 27.19 -20.58 17.39
CA ASN A 674 25.88 -19.98 17.14
C ASN A 674 25.34 -20.36 15.74
N ARG A 675 26.21 -20.41 14.73
CA ARG A 675 25.82 -20.86 13.40
C ARG A 675 25.37 -22.34 13.38
N CYS A 676 26.11 -23.20 14.07
CA CYS A 676 25.74 -24.61 14.22
C CYS A 676 24.42 -24.77 14.99
N PHE A 677 24.21 -24.00 16.04
CA PHE A 677 22.97 -23.96 16.80
C PHE A 677 21.78 -23.65 15.90
N VAL A 678 21.88 -22.60 15.07
CA VAL A 678 20.85 -22.21 14.12
C VAL A 678 20.60 -23.31 13.07
N ILE A 679 21.63 -23.90 12.48
CA ILE A 679 21.52 -24.99 11.50
C ILE A 679 20.78 -26.19 12.10
N LEU A 680 21.08 -26.54 13.36
CA LEU A 680 20.40 -27.64 14.06
C LEU A 680 18.92 -27.33 14.33
N HIS A 681 18.54 -26.06 14.46
CA HIS A 681 17.12 -25.67 14.51
C HIS A 681 16.39 -25.92 13.18
N TYR A 682 17.02 -25.64 12.04
CA TYR A 682 16.48 -26.02 10.73
C TYR A 682 16.29 -27.54 10.63
N PHE A 683 17.28 -28.31 11.01
CA PHE A 683 17.21 -29.78 10.92
C PHE A 683 16.21 -30.38 11.92
N GLY A 684 16.19 -29.89 13.16
CA GLY A 684 15.34 -30.42 14.22
C GLY A 684 13.89 -30.00 14.10
N TYR A 685 13.62 -28.71 13.95
CA TYR A 685 12.27 -28.18 13.91
C TYR A 685 11.65 -28.17 12.51
N LEU A 686 12.38 -27.73 11.48
CA LEU A 686 11.82 -27.58 10.13
C LEU A 686 12.04 -28.80 9.24
N ARG A 687 12.94 -29.70 9.61
CA ARG A 687 13.27 -30.95 8.87
C ARG A 687 13.66 -30.71 7.40
N ARG A 688 14.47 -29.68 7.16
CA ARG A 688 14.98 -29.34 5.81
C ARG A 688 16.36 -28.73 5.87
N ASP A 689 16.96 -28.60 4.68
CA ASP A 689 18.18 -27.82 4.51
C ASP A 689 17.94 -26.33 4.84
N PRO A 690 18.88 -25.71 5.55
CA PRO A 690 18.78 -24.30 5.85
C PRO A 690 19.02 -23.44 4.62
N ASP A 691 18.29 -22.35 4.48
CA ASP A 691 18.60 -21.31 3.51
C ASP A 691 19.71 -20.39 4.05
N PRO A 692 20.70 -20.00 3.21
CA PRO A 692 21.86 -19.24 3.68
C PRO A 692 21.50 -17.90 4.34
N ALA A 693 20.52 -17.18 3.79
CA ALA A 693 20.11 -15.86 4.31
C ALA A 693 19.44 -15.98 5.69
N GLY A 694 18.60 -17.03 5.88
CA GLY A 694 17.99 -17.31 7.17
C GLY A 694 19.02 -17.69 8.24
N VAL A 695 20.00 -18.54 7.89
CA VAL A 695 21.10 -18.88 8.82
C VAL A 695 21.86 -17.64 9.22
N ASP A 696 22.25 -16.80 8.26
CA ASP A 696 23.02 -15.59 8.55
C ASP A 696 22.22 -14.61 9.43
N SER A 697 20.93 -14.44 9.17
CA SER A 697 20.03 -13.58 9.94
C SER A 697 19.87 -14.06 11.40
N TRP A 698 19.56 -15.34 11.61
CA TRP A 698 19.38 -15.90 12.94
C TRP A 698 20.67 -15.99 13.72
N THR A 699 21.79 -16.31 13.05
CA THR A 699 23.12 -16.29 13.69
C THR A 699 23.47 -14.89 14.17
N ALA A 700 23.26 -13.87 13.33
CA ALA A 700 23.50 -12.47 13.70
C ALA A 700 22.54 -11.98 14.82
N ALA A 701 21.32 -12.49 14.90
CA ALA A 701 20.42 -12.22 16.01
C ALA A 701 20.95 -12.83 17.32
N LEU A 702 21.35 -14.10 17.29
CA LEU A 702 21.90 -14.80 18.42
C LEU A 702 23.22 -14.19 18.90
N ASP A 703 24.10 -13.78 17.97
CA ASP A 703 25.37 -13.11 18.27
C ASP A 703 25.16 -11.77 19.00
N ARG A 704 24.06 -11.06 18.70
CA ARG A 704 23.73 -9.78 19.34
C ARG A 704 23.05 -9.94 20.69
N SER A 705 22.07 -10.84 20.79
CA SER A 705 21.25 -10.99 22.00
C SER A 705 21.86 -11.95 23.03
N GLY A 706 22.59 -12.96 22.57
CA GLY A 706 23.04 -14.06 23.41
C GLY A 706 21.90 -14.96 23.94
N VAL A 707 20.65 -14.74 23.46
CA VAL A 707 19.45 -15.36 23.99
C VAL A 707 18.98 -16.50 23.07
N ALA A 708 19.37 -17.73 23.41
CA ALA A 708 19.04 -18.93 22.65
C ALA A 708 17.53 -19.19 22.51
N THR A 709 16.73 -18.78 23.51
CA THR A 709 15.27 -18.90 23.48
C THR A 709 14.60 -18.07 22.39
N GLU A 710 15.14 -16.92 22.00
CA GLU A 710 14.63 -16.11 20.90
C GLU A 710 14.68 -16.88 19.57
N VAL A 711 15.78 -17.58 19.32
CA VAL A 711 15.90 -18.44 18.13
C VAL A 711 14.88 -19.57 18.20
N THR A 712 14.82 -20.29 19.31
CA THR A 712 13.88 -21.40 19.49
C THR A 712 12.43 -20.93 19.33
N GLU A 713 12.06 -19.80 19.92
CA GLU A 713 10.74 -19.19 19.79
C GLU A 713 10.40 -18.88 18.33
N GLY A 714 11.35 -18.24 17.62
CA GLY A 714 11.19 -17.93 16.21
C GLY A 714 10.92 -19.18 15.36
N PHE A 715 11.55 -20.31 15.66
CA PHE A 715 11.31 -21.57 14.95
C PHE A 715 9.99 -22.23 15.32
N ILE A 716 9.65 -22.38 16.61
CA ILE A 716 8.41 -23.04 17.03
C ILE A 716 7.13 -22.22 16.74
N THR A 717 7.26 -20.91 16.60
CA THR A 717 6.15 -20.02 16.22
C THR A 717 6.09 -19.78 14.71
N SER A 718 7.11 -20.23 13.96
CA SER A 718 7.15 -20.05 12.52
C SER A 718 5.98 -20.74 11.82
N LEU A 719 5.54 -20.14 10.73
CA LEU A 719 4.53 -20.72 9.85
C LEU A 719 4.93 -22.12 9.37
N GLU A 720 6.20 -22.28 9.01
CA GLU A 720 6.76 -23.53 8.47
C GLU A 720 6.72 -24.67 9.49
N TYR A 721 7.06 -24.40 10.75
CA TYR A 721 6.94 -25.40 11.81
C TYR A 721 5.48 -25.80 12.05
N ARG A 722 4.57 -24.82 12.08
CA ARG A 722 3.13 -25.10 12.29
C ARG A 722 2.51 -25.86 11.10
N GLN A 723 3.00 -25.63 9.87
CA GLN A 723 2.55 -26.36 8.67
C GLN A 723 2.86 -27.85 8.71
N ARG A 724 3.90 -28.29 9.41
CA ARG A 724 4.26 -29.70 9.58
C ARG A 724 3.14 -30.54 10.24
N PHE A 725 2.22 -29.91 10.95
CA PHE A 725 1.17 -30.55 11.75
C PHE A 725 -0.24 -30.25 11.26
N ARG A 726 -0.36 -29.73 10.05
CA ARG A 726 -1.63 -29.58 9.34
C ARG A 726 -1.81 -30.73 8.36
N ASN A 727 -2.62 -31.70 8.73
CA ASN A 727 -3.23 -32.66 7.81
C ASN A 727 -4.70 -32.40 7.69
#